data_13d22d1e7e30c15a8236b420d2eb692f
#
_entry.id   13d22d1e7e30c15a8236b420d2eb692f
#
_cell.length_a   1.000
_cell.length_b   1.000
_cell.length_c   1.000
_cell.angle_alpha   90.00
_cell.angle_beta   90.00
_cell.angle_gamma   90.00
#
_symmetry.space_group_name_H-M   'P 1'
#
loop_
_entity.id
_entity.type
_entity.pdbx_description
1 polymer ?
#
loop_
_entity_poly.entity_id
_entity_poly.type
_entity_poly.pdbx_seq_one_letter_code
_entity_poly.pdbx_strand_id
1 'polypeptide(L)'
;MKKIFVFLLMSVFAISVSAQKGKAQKAVVKEPDPNFYIFLCFGQSNMEGAARPEAQDLKSPGPRFLWMPAVDYPATETLPERKMGEWYEAIPPLCRPNTGLTPADWFGRTLVTSLPENIKIGVIHVAIGGIDIKGFLPDSIDNYVKTKAPNWMKGMLAAYDNNPYQRLVTLAKKAQKDGVIKGILMHQGETNTGDPKWAGMVKEVYDNLCGDLQLKPEEVNLYAGNIVQADGKGVCIGCKKQIDKLPQTLHTAQVISSDNCTNGPDRLHFDAAGYRELGCRYGEAVARHLGFEPKRPYIEMPKKIEAPADAFIAETTVPGNEYPKIDKEGRAYFRISAPEARKVIVDICDKKYDMQPDGKGNFMAVTDPLVPGFHYYFMNIGGVNFIDPATETFFGCNREAGGIEIPEGPEGDYYRPQQGIDHGQVRSIYYFSNEQQTWRHAMVYTPAGYDLKANIKKRYPVLYLQHGMGEDETGWTKQGHMQHIMDNAIAAGEAVPMIVVMESGDIKAPFGPGQSRDQYGNSFYPVLLNDHIPYIDANFRTKTDRDNRAMAGLSWGGHQTFDVVLTNLDKFSYIGTFSGAIFGLDVKTAYNGVFTNPESFNRQIHYFLMCCGTEGMDKMFGTKKMVESLNEMGINAHYSESTGTAHEWLTWRRGLHEFIPHLFK
;
A
#
# COMPACT_ATOMS: atom_id res chain seq x y z
N MET A 1 47.96 17.30 29.64
CA MET A 1 48.34 17.24 31.11
C MET A 1 47.12 17.73 31.90
N LYS A 2 46.47 16.85 32.59
CA LYS A 2 45.85 16.90 33.92
C LYS A 2 44.92 15.71 34.05
N LYS A 3 45.42 14.70 34.79
CA LYS A 3 44.68 13.52 35.25
C LYS A 3 43.79 13.94 36.41
N ILE A 4 42.55 13.49 36.42
CA ILE A 4 41.70 13.55 37.63
C ILE A 4 41.45 12.10 38.05
N PHE A 5 41.95 11.79 39.26
CA PHE A 5 41.70 10.57 40.01
C PHE A 5 40.35 10.68 40.71
N VAL A 6 39.52 9.65 40.60
CA VAL A 6 38.34 9.47 41.45
C VAL A 6 38.63 8.31 42.41
N PHE A 7 38.62 8.62 43.70
CA PHE A 7 38.76 7.69 44.82
C PHE A 7 37.47 6.88 45.00
N LEU A 8 37.61 5.56 45.03
CA LEU A 8 36.56 4.63 45.41
C LEU A 8 36.71 4.33 46.92
N LEU A 9 35.75 4.75 47.76
CA LEU A 9 35.67 4.38 49.17
C LEU A 9 34.95 3.04 49.28
N MET A 10 35.65 1.97 49.65
CA MET A 10 35.07 0.72 50.13
C MET A 10 34.77 0.83 51.62
N SER A 11 33.50 0.83 51.99
CA SER A 11 33.03 0.60 53.34
C SER A 11 32.70 -0.89 53.52
N VAL A 12 33.52 -1.54 54.31
CA VAL A 12 33.30 -2.93 54.76
C VAL A 12 32.30 -2.89 55.91
N PHE A 13 31.09 -3.43 55.68
CA PHE A 13 30.16 -3.76 56.75
C PHE A 13 30.29 -5.25 57.10
N ALA A 14 30.78 -5.53 58.28
CA ALA A 14 30.75 -6.87 58.87
C ALA A 14 29.34 -7.19 59.36
N ILE A 15 28.67 -8.12 58.71
CA ILE A 15 27.38 -8.63 59.20
C ILE A 15 27.64 -9.91 59.97
N SER A 16 27.41 -9.85 61.28
CA SER A 16 27.36 -11.02 62.15
C SER A 16 26.15 -11.88 61.83
N VAL A 17 26.41 -13.10 61.34
CA VAL A 17 25.35 -14.11 61.07
C VAL A 17 24.90 -14.71 62.40
N SER A 18 23.75 -14.26 62.89
CA SER A 18 22.98 -14.95 63.95
C SER A 18 22.10 -16.03 63.24
N ALA A 19 22.44 -17.28 63.48
CA ALA A 19 21.63 -18.40 62.96
C ALA A 19 20.30 -18.51 63.72
N GLN A 20 19.29 -17.87 63.16
CA GLN A 20 17.89 -18.09 63.56
C GLN A 20 17.29 -19.22 62.66
N LYS A 21 16.94 -20.36 63.29
CA LYS A 21 16.17 -21.43 62.64
C LYS A 21 14.83 -20.88 62.18
N GLY A 22 14.81 -20.42 60.92
CA GLY A 22 13.56 -20.02 60.27
C GLY A 22 12.66 -21.24 60.00
N LYS A 23 11.45 -21.19 60.56
CA LYS A 23 10.37 -22.08 60.13
C LYS A 23 10.15 -21.85 58.63
N ALA A 24 10.19 -22.94 57.83
CA ALA A 24 9.82 -22.91 56.43
C ALA A 24 8.42 -22.27 56.31
N GLN A 25 8.37 -21.05 55.76
CA GLN A 25 7.12 -20.43 55.36
C GLN A 25 6.52 -21.31 54.25
N LYS A 26 5.41 -21.98 54.53
CA LYS A 26 4.61 -22.63 53.48
C LYS A 26 4.32 -21.57 52.43
N ALA A 27 4.74 -21.80 51.18
CA ALA A 27 4.34 -20.98 50.04
C ALA A 27 2.81 -20.86 50.06
N VAL A 28 2.30 -19.64 50.16
CA VAL A 28 0.85 -19.38 50.04
C VAL A 28 0.50 -19.76 48.62
N VAL A 29 -0.18 -20.89 48.46
CA VAL A 29 -0.76 -21.26 47.16
C VAL A 29 -1.87 -20.24 46.92
N LYS A 30 -1.67 -19.39 45.90
CA LYS A 30 -2.66 -18.41 45.48
C LYS A 30 -3.84 -19.16 44.92
N GLU A 31 -5.02 -19.02 45.54
CA GLU A 31 -6.29 -19.58 45.03
C GLU A 31 -6.56 -18.95 43.64
N PRO A 32 -7.11 -19.75 42.68
CA PRO A 32 -7.53 -19.24 41.38
C PRO A 32 -8.58 -18.11 41.54
N ASP A 33 -8.49 -17.08 40.72
CA ASP A 33 -9.49 -15.99 40.71
C ASP A 33 -10.85 -16.53 40.21
N PRO A 34 -11.90 -16.59 41.05
CA PRO A 34 -13.20 -17.11 40.64
C PRO A 34 -13.92 -16.23 39.61
N ASN A 35 -13.45 -14.99 39.40
CA ASN A 35 -13.95 -14.06 38.40
C ASN A 35 -13.11 -14.07 37.11
N PHE A 36 -12.11 -14.91 36.98
CA PHE A 36 -11.37 -15.11 35.75
C PHE A 36 -11.88 -16.36 35.03
N TYR A 37 -12.79 -16.17 34.06
CA TYR A 37 -13.42 -17.25 33.30
C TYR A 37 -12.57 -17.63 32.11
N ILE A 38 -12.16 -18.89 32.03
CA ILE A 38 -11.25 -19.41 31.01
C ILE A 38 -12.02 -20.32 30.05
N PHE A 39 -11.78 -20.18 28.76
CA PHE A 39 -12.37 -21.00 27.71
C PHE A 39 -11.30 -21.68 26.88
N LEU A 40 -11.50 -22.96 26.59
CA LEU A 40 -10.62 -23.74 25.72
C LEU A 40 -11.16 -23.70 24.28
N CYS A 41 -10.35 -23.39 23.30
CA CYS A 41 -10.74 -23.35 21.90
C CYS A 41 -9.95 -24.39 21.12
N PHE A 42 -10.63 -25.31 20.43
CA PHE A 42 -9.96 -26.29 19.57
C PHE A 42 -10.76 -26.57 18.28
N GLY A 43 -10.08 -27.09 17.27
CA GLY A 43 -10.73 -27.43 16.02
C GLY A 43 -9.82 -27.41 14.81
N GLN A 44 -10.42 -27.12 13.65
CA GLN A 44 -9.70 -27.04 12.38
C GLN A 44 -9.68 -25.60 11.82
N SER A 45 -9.55 -25.42 10.51
CA SER A 45 -9.29 -24.13 9.88
C SER A 45 -10.26 -23.01 10.25
N ASN A 46 -11.56 -23.30 10.42
CA ASN A 46 -12.54 -22.30 10.85
C ASN A 46 -12.46 -21.97 12.37
N MET A 47 -11.77 -22.77 13.17
CA MET A 47 -11.34 -22.35 14.51
C MET A 47 -9.98 -21.67 14.45
N GLU A 48 -9.03 -22.17 13.63
CA GLU A 48 -7.69 -21.64 13.47
C GLU A 48 -7.68 -20.18 13.03
N GLY A 49 -8.59 -19.81 12.12
CA GLY A 49 -8.75 -18.47 11.56
C GLY A 49 -8.15 -18.32 10.17
N ALA A 50 -9.02 -18.25 9.15
CA ALA A 50 -8.64 -18.15 7.76
C ALA A 50 -8.76 -16.72 7.17
N ALA A 51 -9.58 -15.85 7.75
CA ALA A 51 -9.75 -14.49 7.26
C ALA A 51 -8.71 -13.53 7.86
N ARG A 52 -8.30 -12.56 7.06
CA ARG A 52 -7.40 -11.50 7.53
C ARG A 52 -8.14 -10.59 8.51
N PRO A 53 -7.56 -10.27 9.68
CA PRO A 53 -8.11 -9.28 10.58
C PRO A 53 -8.19 -7.90 9.92
N GLU A 54 -9.27 -7.17 10.17
CA GLU A 54 -9.47 -5.80 9.73
C GLU A 54 -9.12 -4.82 10.87
N ALA A 55 -9.08 -3.51 10.59
CA ALA A 55 -8.66 -2.50 11.55
C ALA A 55 -9.43 -2.55 12.90
N GLN A 56 -10.73 -2.86 12.85
CA GLN A 56 -11.56 -3.01 14.05
C GLN A 56 -11.19 -4.23 14.90
N ASP A 57 -10.71 -5.30 14.28
CA ASP A 57 -10.29 -6.52 14.96
C ASP A 57 -8.97 -6.33 15.71
N LEU A 58 -8.11 -5.45 15.18
CA LEU A 58 -6.79 -5.13 15.74
C LEU A 58 -6.86 -4.13 16.90
N LYS A 59 -8.01 -3.48 17.14
CA LYS A 59 -8.21 -2.64 18.33
C LYS A 59 -8.17 -3.51 19.59
N SER A 60 -7.46 -3.02 20.63
CA SER A 60 -7.42 -3.70 21.92
C SER A 60 -8.84 -3.92 22.48
N PRO A 61 -9.18 -5.13 22.90
CA PRO A 61 -10.46 -5.39 23.58
C PRO A 61 -10.46 -4.93 25.05
N GLY A 62 -9.33 -4.39 25.52
CA GLY A 62 -9.10 -4.02 26.91
C GLY A 62 -8.60 -5.16 27.80
N PRO A 63 -8.17 -4.82 29.03
CA PRO A 63 -7.46 -5.74 29.94
C PRO A 63 -8.32 -6.87 30.50
N ARG A 64 -9.61 -6.88 30.23
CA ARG A 64 -10.52 -7.94 30.68
C ARG A 64 -10.63 -9.11 29.73
N PHE A 65 -10.19 -8.97 28.45
CA PHE A 65 -10.13 -10.08 27.52
C PHE A 65 -8.69 -10.47 27.26
N LEU A 66 -8.31 -11.62 27.77
CA LEU A 66 -6.95 -12.15 27.75
C LEU A 66 -6.86 -13.41 26.89
N TRP A 67 -5.68 -13.66 26.39
CA TRP A 67 -5.35 -14.82 25.60
C TRP A 67 -4.00 -15.38 26.05
N MET A 68 -3.90 -16.71 26.14
CA MET A 68 -2.67 -17.44 26.44
C MET A 68 -2.18 -18.12 25.16
N PRO A 69 -1.05 -17.66 24.55
CA PRO A 69 -0.48 -18.28 23.37
C PRO A 69 -0.16 -19.76 23.57
N ALA A 70 -0.48 -20.58 22.57
CA ALA A 70 -0.11 -21.98 22.54
C ALA A 70 1.24 -22.25 21.85
N VAL A 71 1.87 -21.22 21.31
CA VAL A 71 3.21 -21.17 20.72
C VAL A 71 3.84 -19.81 20.99
N ASP A 72 5.16 -19.68 20.84
CA ASP A 72 5.82 -18.38 20.90
C ASP A 72 5.48 -17.52 19.67
N TYR A 73 5.35 -16.23 19.87
CA TYR A 73 5.15 -15.23 18.82
C TYR A 73 6.34 -14.28 18.80
N PRO A 74 7.09 -14.20 17.70
CA PRO A 74 8.15 -13.23 17.57
C PRO A 74 7.61 -11.79 17.61
N ALA A 75 8.43 -10.85 18.02
CA ALA A 75 8.11 -9.43 17.91
C ALA A 75 7.88 -9.04 16.43
N THR A 76 6.93 -8.15 16.20
CA THR A 76 6.65 -7.52 14.90
C THR A 76 6.81 -6.00 15.03
N GLU A 77 6.68 -5.26 13.93
CA GLU A 77 6.70 -3.79 13.96
C GLU A 77 5.63 -3.18 14.89
N THR A 78 4.50 -3.89 15.05
CA THR A 78 3.33 -3.36 15.79
C THR A 78 3.05 -4.06 17.12
N LEU A 79 3.60 -5.25 17.34
CA LEU A 79 3.34 -6.05 18.55
C LEU A 79 4.65 -6.59 19.13
N PRO A 80 4.81 -6.54 20.47
CA PRO A 80 5.97 -7.12 21.15
C PRO A 80 5.95 -8.66 21.05
N GLU A 81 7.10 -9.27 21.37
CA GLU A 81 7.20 -10.71 21.53
C GLU A 81 6.19 -11.23 22.59
N ARG A 82 5.53 -12.37 22.31
CA ARG A 82 4.58 -13.01 23.23
C ARG A 82 4.99 -14.46 23.43
N LYS A 83 5.20 -14.84 24.68
CA LYS A 83 5.67 -16.16 25.06
C LYS A 83 4.52 -17.13 25.29
N MET A 84 4.70 -18.36 24.90
CA MET A 84 3.77 -19.46 25.15
C MET A 84 3.47 -19.59 26.64
N GLY A 85 2.18 -19.71 26.95
CA GLY A 85 1.71 -19.96 28.32
C GLY A 85 1.67 -18.72 29.24
N GLU A 86 1.88 -17.52 28.72
CA GLU A 86 1.72 -16.26 29.44
C GLU A 86 0.43 -15.55 28.98
N TRP A 87 -0.16 -14.71 29.85
CA TRP A 87 -1.38 -13.99 29.51
C TRP A 87 -1.10 -12.65 28.85
N TYR A 88 -1.77 -12.38 27.73
CA TYR A 88 -1.72 -11.11 26.99
C TYR A 88 -3.13 -10.64 26.65
N GLU A 89 -3.30 -9.35 26.36
CA GLU A 89 -4.55 -8.89 25.75
C GLU A 89 -4.79 -9.62 24.42
N ALA A 90 -6.05 -10.04 24.20
CA ALA A 90 -6.42 -10.84 23.04
C ALA A 90 -6.52 -10.00 21.76
N ILE A 91 -5.39 -9.81 21.09
CA ILE A 91 -5.30 -9.15 19.78
C ILE A 91 -4.90 -10.19 18.74
N PRO A 92 -5.65 -10.34 17.63
CA PRO A 92 -5.34 -11.32 16.59
C PRO A 92 -3.90 -11.19 16.03
N PRO A 93 -3.31 -12.30 15.55
CA PRO A 93 -3.86 -13.66 15.49
C PRO A 93 -3.78 -14.39 16.85
N LEU A 94 -4.78 -15.22 17.18
CA LEU A 94 -4.86 -15.91 18.49
C LEU A 94 -4.43 -17.39 18.45
N CYS A 95 -4.25 -17.99 17.27
CA CYS A 95 -3.90 -19.40 17.13
C CYS A 95 -2.40 -19.64 16.95
N ARG A 96 -1.84 -19.13 15.88
CA ARG A 96 -0.40 -19.12 15.55
C ARG A 96 -0.03 -17.83 14.80
N PRO A 97 1.25 -17.42 14.72
CA PRO A 97 1.66 -16.14 14.11
C PRO A 97 1.13 -15.89 12.69
N ASN A 98 0.98 -16.95 11.89
CA ASN A 98 0.58 -16.87 10.48
C ASN A 98 -0.92 -17.20 10.25
N THR A 99 -1.75 -17.18 11.30
CA THR A 99 -3.20 -17.40 11.17
C THR A 99 -3.96 -16.09 11.10
N GLY A 100 -5.26 -16.15 10.84
CA GLY A 100 -6.13 -14.99 10.69
C GLY A 100 -7.07 -14.75 11.86
N LEU A 101 -8.19 -14.09 11.56
CA LEU A 101 -9.28 -13.85 12.49
C LEU A 101 -10.00 -15.17 12.80
N THR A 102 -10.31 -15.41 14.05
CA THR A 102 -10.97 -16.61 14.58
C THR A 102 -12.26 -16.22 15.29
N PRO A 103 -13.28 -17.11 15.37
CA PRO A 103 -14.48 -16.80 16.14
C PRO A 103 -14.20 -16.56 17.63
N ALA A 104 -13.10 -17.08 18.19
CA ALA A 104 -12.72 -16.85 19.58
C ALA A 104 -12.45 -15.37 19.91
N ASP A 105 -12.08 -14.57 18.93
CA ASP A 105 -11.83 -13.13 19.08
C ASP A 105 -13.12 -12.39 19.48
N TRP A 106 -14.13 -12.44 18.62
CA TRP A 106 -15.40 -11.76 18.87
C TRP A 106 -16.27 -12.47 19.92
N PHE A 107 -16.01 -13.74 20.19
CA PHE A 107 -16.52 -14.42 21.37
C PHE A 107 -16.11 -13.69 22.65
N GLY A 108 -14.83 -13.49 22.87
CA GLY A 108 -14.34 -12.83 24.07
C GLY A 108 -14.76 -11.37 24.17
N ARG A 109 -14.75 -10.61 23.03
CA ARG A 109 -15.26 -9.24 22.96
C ARG A 109 -16.75 -9.17 23.36
N THR A 110 -17.56 -10.13 22.93
CA THR A 110 -18.99 -10.22 23.28
C THR A 110 -19.17 -10.52 24.76
N LEU A 111 -18.37 -11.40 25.33
CA LEU A 111 -18.45 -11.72 26.75
C LEU A 111 -18.06 -10.53 27.64
N VAL A 112 -16.94 -9.85 27.38
CA VAL A 112 -16.56 -8.69 28.22
C VAL A 112 -17.54 -7.52 28.08
N THR A 113 -18.32 -7.47 26.99
CA THR A 113 -19.42 -6.50 26.84
C THR A 113 -20.68 -6.92 27.60
N SER A 114 -20.92 -8.22 27.73
CA SER A 114 -22.12 -8.79 28.32
C SER A 114 -22.02 -9.00 29.84
N LEU A 115 -20.82 -9.28 30.36
CA LEU A 115 -20.58 -9.67 31.75
C LEU A 115 -20.14 -8.45 32.60
N PRO A 116 -20.40 -8.52 33.95
CA PRO A 116 -19.95 -7.49 34.90
C PRO A 116 -18.45 -7.15 34.78
N GLU A 117 -18.09 -5.93 35.13
CA GLU A 117 -16.73 -5.41 34.98
C GLU A 117 -15.66 -6.14 35.80
N ASN A 118 -16.04 -6.78 36.87
CA ASN A 118 -15.15 -7.59 37.72
C ASN A 118 -14.80 -8.94 37.10
N ILE A 119 -15.49 -9.39 36.02
CA ILE A 119 -15.23 -10.65 35.35
C ILE A 119 -14.22 -10.44 34.22
N LYS A 120 -13.17 -11.26 34.22
CA LYS A 120 -12.19 -11.37 33.14
C LYS A 120 -12.46 -12.61 32.30
N ILE A 121 -12.12 -12.55 31.02
CA ILE A 121 -12.25 -13.65 30.07
C ILE A 121 -10.86 -14.03 29.60
N GLY A 122 -10.54 -15.32 29.62
CA GLY A 122 -9.32 -15.87 29.06
C GLY A 122 -9.62 -16.93 28.00
N VAL A 123 -8.86 -16.95 26.91
CA VAL A 123 -8.95 -18.03 25.92
C VAL A 123 -7.60 -18.70 25.75
N ILE A 124 -7.61 -20.02 25.56
CA ILE A 124 -6.48 -20.84 25.14
C ILE A 124 -6.86 -21.48 23.82
N HIS A 125 -6.05 -21.26 22.79
CA HIS A 125 -6.46 -21.57 21.43
C HIS A 125 -5.49 -22.53 20.75
N VAL A 126 -5.95 -23.74 20.43
CA VAL A 126 -5.20 -24.79 19.73
C VAL A 126 -6.04 -25.34 18.58
N ALA A 127 -5.72 -24.97 17.34
CA ALA A 127 -6.42 -25.47 16.15
C ALA A 127 -5.43 -25.70 15.01
N ILE A 128 -5.77 -26.61 14.09
CA ILE A 128 -4.95 -26.96 12.94
C ILE A 128 -5.83 -27.07 11.69
N GLY A 129 -5.53 -26.31 10.65
CA GLY A 129 -6.25 -26.36 9.39
C GLY A 129 -6.34 -27.79 8.83
N GLY A 130 -7.56 -28.22 8.47
CA GLY A 130 -7.81 -29.54 7.87
C GLY A 130 -7.60 -30.77 8.76
N ILE A 131 -7.40 -30.62 10.07
CA ILE A 131 -7.19 -31.77 10.96
C ILE A 131 -8.45 -32.61 11.12
N ASP A 132 -8.29 -33.94 11.04
CA ASP A 132 -9.31 -34.91 11.48
C ASP A 132 -9.45 -34.85 13.00
N ILE A 133 -10.67 -35.10 13.55
CA ILE A 133 -10.92 -35.15 15.00
C ILE A 133 -9.97 -36.14 15.71
N LYS A 134 -9.51 -37.19 15.05
CA LYS A 134 -8.53 -38.16 15.56
C LYS A 134 -7.20 -37.50 15.96
N GLY A 135 -6.89 -36.31 15.39
CA GLY A 135 -5.75 -35.50 15.81
C GLY A 135 -5.88 -34.89 17.21
N PHE A 136 -7.05 -34.96 17.84
CA PHE A 136 -7.29 -34.55 19.22
C PHE A 136 -7.60 -35.73 20.18
N LEU A 137 -7.49 -36.96 19.69
CA LEU A 137 -7.68 -38.16 20.53
C LEU A 137 -6.33 -38.68 21.00
N PRO A 138 -6.08 -38.78 22.33
CA PRO A 138 -4.82 -39.27 22.89
C PRO A 138 -4.34 -40.60 22.30
N ASP A 139 -5.28 -41.56 22.15
CA ASP A 139 -4.98 -42.91 21.64
C ASP A 139 -4.78 -42.98 20.12
N SER A 140 -5.13 -41.92 19.38
CA SER A 140 -5.08 -41.91 17.92
C SER A 140 -4.06 -40.97 17.33
N ILE A 141 -3.62 -39.93 18.05
CA ILE A 141 -2.81 -38.83 17.54
C ILE A 141 -1.47 -39.31 16.96
N ASP A 142 -0.75 -40.19 17.65
CA ASP A 142 0.53 -40.68 17.19
C ASP A 142 0.44 -41.42 15.84
N ASN A 143 -0.59 -42.28 15.70
CA ASN A 143 -0.85 -42.96 14.46
C ASN A 143 -1.31 -42.00 13.37
N TYR A 144 -2.18 -41.02 13.71
CA TYR A 144 -2.61 -40.00 12.78
C TYR A 144 -1.44 -39.21 12.21
N VAL A 145 -0.55 -38.70 13.06
CA VAL A 145 0.63 -37.94 12.64
C VAL A 145 1.53 -38.76 11.73
N LYS A 146 1.74 -40.04 12.06
CA LYS A 146 2.66 -40.92 11.30
C LYS A 146 2.07 -41.37 9.96
N THR A 147 0.78 -41.59 9.85
CA THR A 147 0.20 -42.34 8.72
C THR A 147 -0.86 -41.58 7.91
N LYS A 148 -1.50 -40.56 8.49
CA LYS A 148 -2.66 -39.86 7.90
C LYS A 148 -2.44 -38.37 7.68
N ALA A 149 -1.66 -37.70 8.52
CA ALA A 149 -1.42 -36.28 8.40
C ALA A 149 -0.67 -35.95 7.08
N PRO A 150 -1.26 -35.09 6.21
CA PRO A 150 -0.61 -34.72 4.96
C PRO A 150 0.66 -33.91 5.21
N ASN A 151 1.58 -33.92 4.27
CA ASN A 151 2.89 -33.24 4.40
C ASN A 151 2.77 -31.74 4.71
N TRP A 152 1.79 -31.05 4.12
CA TRP A 152 1.55 -29.64 4.37
C TRP A 152 1.11 -29.31 5.80
N MET A 153 0.55 -30.28 6.54
CA MET A 153 0.09 -30.13 7.93
C MET A 153 1.23 -30.33 8.95
N LYS A 154 2.32 -31.00 8.56
CA LYS A 154 3.40 -31.39 9.48
C LYS A 154 4.01 -30.21 10.23
N GLY A 155 4.20 -29.06 9.58
CA GLY A 155 4.72 -27.84 10.23
C GLY A 155 3.76 -27.31 11.30
N MET A 156 2.46 -27.38 11.05
CA MET A 156 1.44 -26.96 12.02
C MET A 156 1.35 -27.90 13.23
N LEU A 157 1.47 -29.21 12.99
CA LEU A 157 1.53 -30.22 14.06
C LEU A 157 2.80 -30.05 14.91
N ALA A 158 3.96 -29.85 14.26
CA ALA A 158 5.23 -29.66 14.96
C ALA A 158 5.22 -28.43 15.89
N ALA A 159 4.50 -27.37 15.56
CA ALA A 159 4.30 -26.21 16.43
C ALA A 159 3.66 -26.56 17.78
N TYR A 160 2.94 -27.67 17.85
CA TYR A 160 2.31 -28.23 19.04
C TYR A 160 2.95 -29.54 19.52
N ASP A 161 4.26 -29.73 19.25
CA ASP A 161 5.02 -30.95 19.59
C ASP A 161 4.37 -32.23 19.03
N ASN A 162 3.71 -32.12 17.88
CA ASN A 162 2.92 -33.17 17.22
C ASN A 162 1.74 -33.71 18.06
N ASN A 163 1.35 -33.02 19.11
CA ASN A 163 0.22 -33.41 19.95
C ASN A 163 -0.59 -32.18 20.41
N PRO A 164 -1.52 -31.67 19.57
CA PRO A 164 -2.33 -30.51 19.89
C PRO A 164 -3.23 -30.71 21.09
N TYR A 165 -3.72 -31.94 21.34
CA TYR A 165 -4.49 -32.25 22.55
C TYR A 165 -3.68 -32.05 23.82
N GLN A 166 -2.49 -32.64 23.91
CA GLN A 166 -1.59 -32.50 25.06
C GLN A 166 -1.14 -31.05 25.27
N ARG A 167 -0.92 -30.29 24.17
CA ARG A 167 -0.63 -28.86 24.24
C ARG A 167 -1.78 -28.10 24.92
N LEU A 168 -3.01 -28.36 24.53
CA LEU A 168 -4.21 -27.74 25.12
C LEU A 168 -4.34 -28.09 26.61
N VAL A 169 -4.20 -29.35 26.97
CA VAL A 169 -4.27 -29.83 28.37
C VAL A 169 -3.16 -29.20 29.22
N THR A 170 -1.94 -29.13 28.72
CA THR A 170 -0.80 -28.55 29.47
C THR A 170 -1.04 -27.08 29.80
N LEU A 171 -1.49 -26.30 28.82
CA LEU A 171 -1.78 -24.89 29.02
C LEU A 171 -3.04 -24.68 29.90
N ALA A 172 -4.06 -25.51 29.74
CA ALA A 172 -5.24 -25.45 30.57
C ALA A 172 -4.92 -25.71 32.07
N LYS A 173 -4.07 -26.71 32.38
CA LYS A 173 -3.56 -26.97 33.75
C LYS A 173 -2.76 -25.79 34.31
N LYS A 174 -2.01 -25.08 33.45
CA LYS A 174 -1.32 -23.85 33.87
C LYS A 174 -2.35 -22.77 34.21
N ALA A 175 -3.31 -22.55 33.32
CA ALA A 175 -4.33 -21.50 33.43
C ALA A 175 -5.31 -21.73 34.62
N GLN A 176 -5.59 -22.99 35.02
CA GLN A 176 -6.37 -23.31 36.20
C GLN A 176 -5.78 -22.80 37.53
N LYS A 177 -4.49 -22.40 37.52
CA LYS A 177 -3.86 -21.74 38.68
C LYS A 177 -4.26 -20.27 38.79
N ASP A 178 -4.73 -19.68 37.69
CA ASP A 178 -5.05 -18.26 37.58
C ASP A 178 -6.56 -18.00 37.60
N GLY A 179 -7.39 -18.95 37.08
CA GLY A 179 -8.83 -18.78 36.94
C GLY A 179 -9.58 -20.11 36.82
N VAL A 180 -10.83 -20.03 36.38
CA VAL A 180 -11.78 -21.17 36.33
C VAL A 180 -12.18 -21.44 34.87
N ILE A 181 -12.01 -22.69 34.41
CA ILE A 181 -12.49 -23.12 33.10
C ILE A 181 -14.02 -23.20 33.12
N LYS A 182 -14.68 -22.45 32.21
CA LYS A 182 -16.15 -22.29 32.14
C LYS A 182 -16.78 -22.85 30.87
N GLY A 183 -15.98 -23.27 29.89
CA GLY A 183 -16.51 -23.83 28.66
C GLY A 183 -15.42 -24.18 27.63
N ILE A 184 -15.86 -24.92 26.62
CA ILE A 184 -15.01 -25.37 25.51
C ILE A 184 -15.67 -24.93 24.19
N LEU A 185 -14.95 -24.21 23.36
CA LEU A 185 -15.37 -23.83 22.00
C LEU A 185 -14.74 -24.77 20.99
N MET A 186 -15.55 -25.32 20.11
CA MET A 186 -15.10 -26.21 19.05
C MET A 186 -15.61 -25.71 17.70
N HIS A 187 -14.74 -25.69 16.69
CA HIS A 187 -15.16 -25.62 15.29
C HIS A 187 -14.40 -26.69 14.50
N GLN A 188 -15.05 -27.83 14.28
CA GLN A 188 -14.49 -29.00 13.61
C GLN A 188 -15.61 -29.87 13.02
N GLY A 189 -15.33 -30.49 11.88
CA GLY A 189 -16.26 -31.43 11.25
C GLY A 189 -16.11 -31.50 9.74
N GLU A 190 -15.65 -30.46 9.08
CA GLU A 190 -15.55 -30.39 7.63
C GLU A 190 -14.69 -31.54 7.06
N THR A 191 -13.54 -31.82 7.70
CA THR A 191 -12.66 -32.94 7.31
C THR A 191 -13.31 -34.31 7.59
N ASN A 192 -14.22 -34.39 8.55
CA ASN A 192 -14.94 -35.60 8.93
C ASN A 192 -16.35 -35.67 8.30
N THR A 193 -16.63 -34.91 7.25
CA THR A 193 -17.95 -34.94 6.59
C THR A 193 -18.30 -36.36 6.15
N GLY A 194 -19.44 -36.83 6.66
CA GLY A 194 -19.96 -38.18 6.36
C GLY A 194 -19.42 -39.30 7.25
N ASP A 195 -18.54 -39.02 8.21
CA ASP A 195 -18.10 -40.03 9.20
C ASP A 195 -19.14 -40.23 10.32
N PRO A 196 -19.83 -41.39 10.37
CA PRO A 196 -20.87 -41.62 11.36
C PRO A 196 -20.35 -41.72 12.82
N LYS A 197 -19.04 -41.91 12.99
CA LYS A 197 -18.37 -42.01 14.29
C LYS A 197 -17.96 -40.65 14.86
N TRP A 198 -18.03 -39.58 14.05
CA TRP A 198 -17.52 -38.24 14.40
C TRP A 198 -18.09 -37.73 15.75
N ALA A 199 -19.39 -37.78 15.96
CA ALA A 199 -20.02 -37.32 17.21
C ALA A 199 -19.52 -38.09 18.43
N GLY A 200 -19.29 -39.40 18.31
CA GLY A 200 -18.71 -40.21 19.37
C GLY A 200 -17.26 -39.82 19.68
N MET A 201 -16.47 -39.56 18.64
CA MET A 201 -15.09 -39.09 18.81
C MET A 201 -15.02 -37.68 19.43
N VAL A 202 -15.94 -36.78 19.09
CA VAL A 202 -16.05 -35.46 19.75
C VAL A 202 -16.36 -35.63 21.23
N LYS A 203 -17.30 -36.52 21.56
CA LYS A 203 -17.62 -36.85 22.98
C LYS A 203 -16.39 -37.39 23.70
N GLU A 204 -15.61 -38.27 23.07
CA GLU A 204 -14.38 -38.83 23.63
C GLU A 204 -13.33 -37.76 23.92
N VAL A 205 -13.12 -36.80 22.99
CA VAL A 205 -12.24 -35.64 23.23
C VAL A 205 -12.72 -34.81 24.42
N TYR A 206 -14.02 -34.55 24.50
CA TYR A 206 -14.62 -33.82 25.61
C TYR A 206 -14.46 -34.55 26.96
N ASP A 207 -14.77 -35.86 27.01
CA ASP A 207 -14.61 -36.68 28.20
C ASP A 207 -13.16 -36.72 28.68
N ASN A 208 -12.20 -36.87 27.75
CA ASN A 208 -10.77 -36.83 28.04
C ASN A 208 -10.35 -35.48 28.62
N LEU A 209 -10.82 -34.35 28.03
CA LEU A 209 -10.53 -33.01 28.55
C LEU A 209 -11.08 -32.83 29.97
N CYS A 210 -12.33 -33.28 30.21
CA CYS A 210 -12.92 -33.23 31.55
C CYS A 210 -12.14 -34.08 32.55
N GLY A 211 -11.73 -35.29 32.18
CA GLY A 211 -10.94 -36.18 33.03
C GLY A 211 -9.55 -35.60 33.33
N ASP A 212 -8.79 -35.21 32.32
CA ASP A 212 -7.41 -34.70 32.47
C ASP A 212 -7.33 -33.39 33.26
N LEU A 213 -8.36 -32.54 33.13
CA LEU A 213 -8.46 -31.25 33.81
C LEU A 213 -9.28 -31.27 35.08
N GLN A 214 -9.82 -32.45 35.48
CA GLN A 214 -10.68 -32.64 36.64
C GLN A 214 -11.88 -31.69 36.65
N LEU A 215 -12.50 -31.49 35.46
CA LEU A 215 -13.68 -30.66 35.28
C LEU A 215 -14.93 -31.49 35.55
N LYS A 216 -15.97 -30.83 36.08
CA LYS A 216 -17.30 -31.44 36.21
C LYS A 216 -18.06 -31.20 34.89
N PRO A 217 -18.47 -32.25 34.18
CA PRO A 217 -19.17 -32.10 32.89
C PRO A 217 -20.39 -31.19 32.93
N GLU A 218 -21.14 -31.21 34.04
CA GLU A 218 -22.33 -30.40 34.27
C GLU A 218 -22.02 -28.87 34.42
N GLU A 219 -20.77 -28.50 34.68
CA GLU A 219 -20.33 -27.10 34.85
C GLU A 219 -19.62 -26.53 33.61
N VAL A 220 -19.32 -27.38 32.60
CA VAL A 220 -18.50 -27.00 31.45
C VAL A 220 -19.12 -27.47 30.13
N ASN A 221 -19.82 -26.59 29.43
CA ASN A 221 -20.44 -26.93 28.16
C ASN A 221 -19.44 -26.93 27.00
N LEU A 222 -19.71 -27.79 26.00
CA LEU A 222 -19.08 -27.72 24.67
C LEU A 222 -19.95 -26.87 23.73
N TYR A 223 -19.42 -25.83 23.18
CA TYR A 223 -20.07 -24.99 22.18
C TYR A 223 -19.49 -25.33 20.80
N ALA A 224 -20.31 -25.95 19.95
CA ALA A 224 -19.89 -26.42 18.62
C ALA A 224 -20.43 -25.51 17.53
N GLY A 225 -19.55 -24.79 16.82
CA GLY A 225 -19.94 -23.95 15.70
C GLY A 225 -20.33 -24.77 14.48
N ASN A 226 -21.40 -24.34 13.81
CA ASN A 226 -21.81 -24.94 12.54
C ASN A 226 -20.96 -24.41 11.39
N ILE A 227 -20.86 -25.18 10.33
CA ILE A 227 -20.04 -24.90 9.14
C ILE A 227 -20.66 -23.80 8.27
N VAL A 228 -19.97 -23.38 7.21
CA VAL A 228 -20.54 -22.51 6.16
C VAL A 228 -21.81 -23.12 5.59
N GLN A 229 -22.91 -22.36 5.57
CA GLN A 229 -24.25 -22.84 5.24
C GLN A 229 -24.50 -22.93 3.72
N ALA A 230 -25.63 -23.55 3.36
CA ALA A 230 -26.03 -23.70 1.95
C ALA A 230 -26.39 -22.37 1.26
N ASP A 231 -26.85 -21.37 1.99
CA ASP A 231 -27.07 -20.02 1.49
C ASP A 231 -25.76 -19.36 1.08
N GLY A 232 -24.67 -19.62 1.81
CA GLY A 232 -23.30 -19.31 1.43
C GLY A 232 -22.70 -20.29 0.43
N LYS A 233 -23.48 -21.28 -0.06
CA LYS A 233 -23.04 -22.36 -0.96
C LYS A 233 -21.89 -23.20 -0.40
N GLY A 234 -21.91 -23.46 0.93
CA GLY A 234 -20.86 -24.19 1.65
C GLY A 234 -20.56 -25.57 1.05
N VAL A 235 -19.28 -25.85 0.83
CA VAL A 235 -18.83 -27.12 0.19
C VAL A 235 -18.94 -28.32 1.12
N CYS A 236 -18.97 -28.13 2.44
CA CYS A 236 -19.09 -29.18 3.45
C CYS A 236 -20.48 -29.30 4.06
N ILE A 237 -21.52 -28.82 3.40
CA ILE A 237 -22.90 -28.76 3.95
C ILE A 237 -23.41 -30.10 4.50
N GLY A 238 -22.89 -31.23 4.01
CA GLY A 238 -23.20 -32.55 4.51
C GLY A 238 -22.85 -32.76 5.99
N CYS A 239 -21.85 -32.02 6.52
CA CYS A 239 -21.45 -32.08 7.93
C CYS A 239 -22.45 -31.39 8.86
N LYS A 240 -23.25 -30.45 8.38
CA LYS A 240 -24.23 -29.72 9.17
C LYS A 240 -25.11 -30.67 9.98
N LYS A 241 -25.66 -31.71 9.35
CA LYS A 241 -26.54 -32.70 9.99
C LYS A 241 -25.85 -33.48 11.12
N GLN A 242 -24.52 -33.67 11.01
CA GLN A 242 -23.74 -34.35 12.04
C GLN A 242 -23.55 -33.41 13.24
N ILE A 243 -23.24 -32.16 13.01
CA ILE A 243 -23.09 -31.14 14.06
C ILE A 243 -24.43 -30.88 14.77
N ASP A 244 -25.52 -30.70 14.02
CA ASP A 244 -26.87 -30.47 14.56
C ASP A 244 -27.34 -31.62 15.50
N LYS A 245 -26.84 -32.85 15.29
CA LYS A 245 -27.15 -34.01 16.11
C LYS A 245 -26.20 -34.21 17.28
N LEU A 246 -25.12 -33.43 17.39
CA LEU A 246 -24.14 -33.61 18.47
C LEU A 246 -24.73 -33.60 19.87
N PRO A 247 -25.75 -32.74 20.21
CA PRO A 247 -26.40 -32.77 21.53
C PRO A 247 -27.09 -34.09 21.88
N GLN A 248 -27.43 -34.92 20.89
CA GLN A 248 -28.00 -36.26 21.13
C GLN A 248 -26.94 -37.25 21.65
N THR A 249 -25.65 -37.01 21.34
CA THR A 249 -24.52 -37.84 21.78
C THR A 249 -23.81 -37.24 23.01
N LEU A 250 -23.75 -35.91 23.09
CA LEU A 250 -23.15 -35.17 24.19
C LEU A 250 -24.13 -34.10 24.68
N HIS A 251 -24.82 -34.39 25.79
CA HIS A 251 -25.90 -33.53 26.33
C HIS A 251 -25.44 -32.15 26.77
N THR A 252 -24.16 -31.99 27.08
CA THR A 252 -23.54 -30.69 27.41
C THR A 252 -23.10 -29.92 26.16
N ALA A 253 -23.33 -30.45 24.96
CA ALA A 253 -23.03 -29.74 23.73
C ALA A 253 -24.18 -28.80 23.33
N GLN A 254 -23.81 -27.58 22.94
CA GLN A 254 -24.70 -26.60 22.31
C GLN A 254 -24.18 -26.26 20.92
N VAL A 255 -25.04 -26.39 19.91
CA VAL A 255 -24.69 -26.02 18.52
C VAL A 255 -24.90 -24.52 18.33
N ILE A 256 -23.88 -23.86 17.78
CA ILE A 256 -23.92 -22.44 17.44
C ILE A 256 -24.18 -22.30 15.93
N SER A 257 -25.33 -21.71 15.59
CA SER A 257 -25.72 -21.51 14.18
C SER A 257 -24.78 -20.57 13.45
N SER A 258 -24.44 -20.94 12.23
CA SER A 258 -23.74 -20.10 11.24
C SER A 258 -24.66 -19.56 10.14
N ASP A 259 -25.99 -19.63 10.32
CA ASP A 259 -26.95 -19.10 9.34
C ASP A 259 -26.67 -17.63 9.07
N ASN A 260 -26.62 -17.25 7.79
CA ASN A 260 -26.28 -15.89 7.32
C ASN A 260 -24.87 -15.38 7.71
N CYS A 261 -23.99 -16.22 8.23
CA CYS A 261 -22.58 -15.86 8.33
C CYS A 261 -21.96 -15.84 6.92
N THR A 262 -21.34 -14.73 6.57
CA THR A 262 -20.68 -14.57 5.26
C THR A 262 -19.41 -15.41 5.17
N ASN A 263 -19.00 -15.77 3.93
CA ASN A 263 -17.88 -16.67 3.68
C ASN A 263 -16.99 -16.17 2.54
N GLY A 264 -15.77 -16.68 2.51
CA GLY A 264 -14.83 -16.45 1.43
C GLY A 264 -15.24 -17.14 0.10
N PRO A 265 -14.56 -16.84 -1.01
CA PRO A 265 -14.86 -17.38 -2.34
C PRO A 265 -14.65 -18.90 -2.43
N ASP A 266 -13.87 -19.50 -1.52
CA ASP A 266 -13.69 -20.95 -1.43
C ASP A 266 -14.92 -21.70 -0.90
N ARG A 267 -15.90 -20.98 -0.34
CA ARG A 267 -17.15 -21.51 0.23
C ARG A 267 -16.93 -22.56 1.34
N LEU A 268 -15.74 -22.56 1.93
CA LEU A 268 -15.30 -23.44 3.01
C LEU A 268 -15.01 -22.64 4.29
N HIS A 269 -14.42 -21.46 4.13
CA HIS A 269 -14.02 -20.61 5.26
C HIS A 269 -14.89 -19.38 5.34
N PHE A 270 -15.20 -18.95 6.58
CA PHE A 270 -15.86 -17.66 6.79
C PHE A 270 -14.92 -16.52 6.40
N ASP A 271 -15.49 -15.42 5.91
CA ASP A 271 -14.78 -14.15 5.80
C ASP A 271 -14.70 -13.42 7.16
N ALA A 272 -14.09 -12.25 7.21
CA ALA A 272 -13.93 -11.53 8.48
C ALA A 272 -15.27 -11.17 9.14
N ALA A 273 -16.28 -10.79 8.36
CA ALA A 273 -17.62 -10.48 8.87
C ALA A 273 -18.31 -11.74 9.40
N GLY A 274 -18.18 -12.87 8.69
CA GLY A 274 -18.71 -14.17 9.12
C GLY A 274 -18.07 -14.67 10.42
N TYR A 275 -16.74 -14.51 10.58
CA TYR A 275 -16.07 -14.86 11.84
C TYR A 275 -16.52 -13.97 13.00
N ARG A 276 -16.71 -12.67 12.76
CA ARG A 276 -17.24 -11.75 13.78
C ARG A 276 -18.65 -12.17 14.23
N GLU A 277 -19.54 -12.40 13.26
CA GLU A 277 -20.92 -12.83 13.56
C GLU A 277 -20.95 -14.16 14.31
N LEU A 278 -20.21 -15.17 13.83
CA LEU A 278 -20.13 -16.46 14.51
C LEU A 278 -19.55 -16.34 15.92
N GLY A 279 -18.49 -15.52 16.09
CA GLY A 279 -17.89 -15.24 17.40
C GLY A 279 -18.88 -14.57 18.35
N CYS A 280 -19.64 -13.58 17.89
CA CYS A 280 -20.71 -12.98 18.68
C CYS A 280 -21.74 -14.02 19.15
N ARG A 281 -22.16 -14.91 18.27
CA ARG A 281 -23.14 -15.98 18.63
C ARG A 281 -22.60 -16.96 19.67
N TYR A 282 -21.31 -17.32 19.58
CA TYR A 282 -20.65 -18.08 20.65
C TYR A 282 -20.73 -17.32 21.98
N GLY A 283 -20.37 -16.04 21.98
CA GLY A 283 -20.41 -15.19 23.17
C GLY A 283 -21.81 -15.02 23.75
N GLU A 284 -22.80 -14.81 22.88
CA GLU A 284 -24.21 -14.73 23.30
C GLU A 284 -24.73 -16.03 23.95
N ALA A 285 -24.39 -17.17 23.35
CA ALA A 285 -24.79 -18.48 23.89
C ALA A 285 -24.18 -18.71 25.28
N VAL A 286 -22.90 -18.39 25.43
CA VAL A 286 -22.21 -18.52 26.74
C VAL A 286 -22.74 -17.50 27.74
N ALA A 287 -23.00 -16.24 27.37
CA ALA A 287 -23.55 -15.23 28.27
C ALA A 287 -24.91 -15.69 28.83
N ARG A 288 -25.81 -16.18 27.96
CA ARG A 288 -27.12 -16.73 28.39
C ARG A 288 -26.96 -17.93 29.34
N HIS A 289 -26.04 -18.87 29.04
CA HIS A 289 -25.75 -20.01 29.88
C HIS A 289 -25.26 -19.58 31.27
N LEU A 290 -24.47 -18.53 31.35
CA LEU A 290 -23.97 -17.96 32.60
C LEU A 290 -25.02 -17.08 33.34
N GLY A 291 -26.22 -16.91 32.77
CA GLY A 291 -27.31 -16.15 33.36
C GLY A 291 -27.27 -14.64 33.10
N PHE A 292 -26.52 -14.21 32.08
CA PHE A 292 -26.41 -12.79 31.70
C PHE A 292 -27.14 -12.52 30.40
N GLU A 293 -27.72 -11.31 30.29
CA GLU A 293 -28.28 -10.83 29.03
C GLU A 293 -27.15 -10.48 28.03
N PRO A 294 -27.12 -11.09 26.84
CA PRO A 294 -26.06 -10.84 25.87
C PRO A 294 -26.09 -9.42 25.34
N LYS A 295 -24.91 -8.84 25.21
CA LYS A 295 -24.68 -7.55 24.55
C LYS A 295 -23.57 -7.70 23.51
N ARG A 296 -23.84 -7.23 22.29
CA ARG A 296 -22.82 -7.23 21.24
C ARG A 296 -21.88 -6.04 21.40
N PRO A 297 -20.59 -6.22 21.17
CA PRO A 297 -19.68 -5.09 21.07
C PRO A 297 -20.10 -4.21 19.88
N TYR A 298 -19.88 -2.91 20.02
CA TYR A 298 -20.14 -2.00 18.92
C TYR A 298 -19.17 -2.32 17.76
N ILE A 299 -19.73 -2.64 16.61
CA ILE A 299 -19.00 -2.79 15.37
C ILE A 299 -19.09 -1.44 14.67
N GLU A 300 -17.96 -0.73 14.58
CA GLU A 300 -17.86 0.48 13.78
C GLU A 300 -18.02 0.07 12.31
N MET A 301 -19.22 0.25 11.78
CA MET A 301 -19.45 0.04 10.35
C MET A 301 -18.58 1.04 9.59
N PRO A 302 -17.79 0.61 8.60
CA PRO A 302 -17.07 1.56 7.75
C PRO A 302 -18.09 2.57 7.21
N LYS A 303 -17.78 3.88 7.36
CA LYS A 303 -18.63 4.92 6.79
C LYS A 303 -18.77 4.66 5.30
N LYS A 304 -20.00 4.55 4.82
CA LYS A 304 -20.25 4.39 3.40
C LYS A 304 -19.62 5.57 2.67
N ILE A 305 -18.68 5.27 1.78
CA ILE A 305 -18.05 6.30 0.96
C ILE A 305 -19.00 6.62 -0.17
N GLU A 306 -19.46 7.88 -0.23
CA GLU A 306 -20.28 8.41 -1.33
C GLU A 306 -19.67 9.74 -1.76
N ALA A 307 -19.52 9.93 -3.06
CA ALA A 307 -19.14 11.24 -3.58
C ALA A 307 -20.26 12.24 -3.33
N PRO A 308 -19.97 13.47 -2.89
CA PRO A 308 -20.94 14.54 -2.76
C PRO A 308 -21.76 14.74 -4.05
N ALA A 309 -22.99 15.22 -3.93
CA ALA A 309 -23.86 15.42 -5.08
C ALA A 309 -23.31 16.45 -6.09
N ASP A 310 -22.47 17.36 -5.63
CA ASP A 310 -21.81 18.40 -6.41
C ASP A 310 -20.37 18.01 -6.85
N ALA A 311 -19.93 16.80 -6.56
CA ALA A 311 -18.68 16.27 -7.09
C ALA A 311 -18.81 16.03 -8.61
N PHE A 312 -17.83 16.47 -9.36
CA PHE A 312 -17.79 16.35 -10.81
C PHE A 312 -16.89 15.21 -11.26
N ILE A 313 -17.15 14.69 -12.47
CA ILE A 313 -16.36 13.64 -13.09
C ILE A 313 -14.99 14.22 -13.48
N ALA A 314 -13.91 13.51 -13.15
CA ALA A 314 -12.57 13.94 -13.52
C ALA A 314 -12.41 14.00 -15.05
N GLU A 315 -11.66 14.98 -15.57
CA GLU A 315 -11.44 15.20 -17.00
C GLU A 315 -10.82 13.97 -17.70
N THR A 316 -9.96 13.24 -16.98
CA THR A 316 -9.29 12.03 -17.47
C THR A 316 -10.20 10.80 -17.51
N THR A 317 -11.45 10.90 -17.09
CA THR A 317 -12.39 9.76 -17.07
C THR A 317 -12.84 9.43 -18.50
N VAL A 318 -12.74 8.15 -18.87
CA VAL A 318 -13.20 7.64 -20.17
C VAL A 318 -14.71 7.80 -20.28
N PRO A 319 -15.24 8.31 -21.42
CA PRO A 319 -16.68 8.51 -21.63
C PRO A 319 -17.50 7.27 -21.30
N GLY A 320 -18.62 7.48 -20.57
CA GLY A 320 -19.51 6.40 -20.11
C GLY A 320 -19.24 5.91 -18.70
N ASN A 321 -18.17 6.36 -18.06
CA ASN A 321 -17.89 6.11 -16.65
C ASN A 321 -18.29 7.31 -15.77
N GLU A 322 -18.63 7.02 -14.51
CA GLU A 322 -19.03 8.04 -13.51
C GLU A 322 -17.89 8.39 -12.53
N TYR A 323 -16.81 7.62 -12.51
CA TYR A 323 -15.67 7.77 -11.62
C TYR A 323 -14.36 7.65 -12.41
N PRO A 324 -13.28 8.26 -11.90
CA PRO A 324 -13.16 9.02 -10.65
C PRO A 324 -13.93 10.33 -10.65
N LYS A 325 -14.37 10.77 -9.44
CA LYS A 325 -14.97 12.09 -9.22
C LYS A 325 -14.10 12.93 -8.30
N ILE A 326 -14.24 14.24 -8.39
CA ILE A 326 -13.50 15.22 -7.57
C ILE A 326 -14.50 16.14 -6.89
N ASP A 327 -14.31 16.41 -5.60
CA ASP A 327 -15.11 17.39 -4.88
C ASP A 327 -14.44 18.79 -4.85
N LYS A 328 -15.11 19.75 -4.24
CA LYS A 328 -14.64 21.14 -4.15
C LYS A 328 -13.39 21.32 -3.29
N GLU A 329 -13.13 20.38 -2.40
CA GLU A 329 -11.94 20.35 -1.56
C GLU A 329 -10.74 19.65 -2.22
N GLY A 330 -10.91 19.16 -3.47
CA GLY A 330 -9.86 18.45 -4.21
C GLY A 330 -9.69 16.99 -3.79
N ARG A 331 -10.66 16.37 -3.09
CA ARG A 331 -10.63 14.95 -2.77
C ARG A 331 -11.11 14.15 -3.97
N ALA A 332 -10.37 13.11 -4.32
CA ALA A 332 -10.72 12.19 -5.40
C ALA A 332 -11.48 10.97 -4.85
N TYR A 333 -12.60 10.66 -5.51
CA TYR A 333 -13.44 9.50 -5.23
C TYR A 333 -13.27 8.48 -6.32
N PHE A 334 -12.81 7.30 -5.95
CA PHE A 334 -12.59 6.17 -6.86
C PHE A 334 -13.64 5.09 -6.64
N ARG A 335 -14.05 4.44 -7.73
CA ARG A 335 -14.98 3.30 -7.70
C ARG A 335 -14.53 2.28 -8.73
N ILE A 336 -14.47 1.01 -8.33
CA ILE A 336 -14.18 -0.10 -9.24
C ILE A 336 -15.07 -1.29 -8.93
N SER A 337 -15.53 -1.98 -9.98
CA SER A 337 -16.23 -3.26 -9.86
C SER A 337 -15.21 -4.39 -9.76
N ALA A 338 -15.22 -5.09 -8.63
CA ALA A 338 -14.30 -6.21 -8.36
C ALA A 338 -14.98 -7.21 -7.40
N PRO A 339 -16.09 -7.85 -7.80
CA PRO A 339 -16.95 -8.64 -6.90
C PRO A 339 -16.23 -9.81 -6.25
N GLU A 340 -15.18 -10.34 -6.87
CA GLU A 340 -14.39 -11.47 -6.34
C GLU A 340 -13.15 -10.99 -5.53
N ALA A 341 -12.90 -9.68 -5.48
CA ALA A 341 -11.73 -9.16 -4.78
C ALA A 341 -11.95 -9.16 -3.27
N ARG A 342 -10.93 -9.56 -2.52
CA ARG A 342 -10.92 -9.45 -1.04
C ARG A 342 -10.42 -8.09 -0.57
N LYS A 343 -9.56 -7.48 -1.34
CA LYS A 343 -8.94 -6.19 -1.04
C LYS A 343 -8.61 -5.47 -2.33
N VAL A 344 -8.96 -4.19 -2.36
CA VAL A 344 -8.59 -3.26 -3.43
C VAL A 344 -7.95 -2.03 -2.79
N ILE A 345 -6.91 -1.51 -3.40
CA ILE A 345 -6.18 -0.33 -2.94
C ILE A 345 -6.05 0.64 -4.12
N VAL A 346 -6.23 1.92 -3.86
CA VAL A 346 -5.76 3.01 -4.73
C VAL A 346 -4.43 3.52 -4.18
N ASP A 347 -3.41 3.56 -5.03
CA ASP A 347 -2.07 4.09 -4.74
C ASP A 347 -1.89 5.39 -5.55
N ILE A 348 -1.87 6.53 -4.87
CA ILE A 348 -1.79 7.87 -5.48
C ILE A 348 -1.00 8.81 -4.56
N CYS A 349 -0.12 9.62 -5.12
CA CYS A 349 0.70 10.59 -4.39
C CYS A 349 1.45 9.95 -3.20
N ASP A 350 2.12 8.81 -3.44
CA ASP A 350 2.85 8.02 -2.44
C ASP A 350 2.01 7.53 -1.24
N LYS A 351 0.68 7.63 -1.35
CA LYS A 351 -0.26 7.19 -0.32
C LYS A 351 -1.19 6.11 -0.83
N LYS A 352 -1.41 5.09 0.02
CA LYS A 352 -2.30 3.96 -0.27
C LYS A 352 -3.60 4.11 0.50
N TYR A 353 -4.71 4.05 -0.21
CA TYR A 353 -6.06 4.10 0.34
C TYR A 353 -6.72 2.74 0.17
N ASP A 354 -7.04 2.08 1.29
CA ASP A 354 -7.82 0.84 1.27
C ASP A 354 -9.26 1.16 0.84
N MET A 355 -9.71 0.57 -0.27
CA MET A 355 -11.06 0.77 -0.77
C MET A 355 -12.07 -0.05 0.03
N GLN A 356 -13.23 0.54 0.31
CA GLN A 356 -14.30 -0.09 1.07
C GLN A 356 -15.32 -0.75 0.13
N PRO A 357 -15.76 -1.99 0.40
CA PRO A 357 -16.80 -2.64 -0.38
C PRO A 357 -18.15 -1.94 -0.17
N ASP A 358 -18.93 -1.77 -1.25
CA ASP A 358 -20.28 -1.19 -1.20
C ASP A 358 -21.39 -2.24 -0.96
N GLY A 359 -21.02 -3.50 -0.79
CA GLY A 359 -21.94 -4.64 -0.65
C GLY A 359 -22.63 -5.07 -1.94
N LYS A 360 -22.30 -4.47 -3.08
CA LYS A 360 -22.86 -4.76 -4.41
C LYS A 360 -21.80 -5.22 -5.42
N GLY A 361 -20.61 -5.57 -4.94
CA GLY A 361 -19.48 -6.00 -5.75
C GLY A 361 -18.58 -4.88 -6.24
N ASN A 362 -18.80 -3.62 -5.80
CA ASN A 362 -17.88 -2.54 -6.07
C ASN A 362 -17.08 -2.18 -4.81
N PHE A 363 -15.93 -1.58 -5.05
CA PHE A 363 -15.08 -0.98 -4.03
C PHE A 363 -14.98 0.52 -4.24
N MET A 364 -14.98 1.30 -3.16
CA MET A 364 -14.89 2.75 -3.18
C MET A 364 -13.81 3.26 -2.24
N ALA A 365 -13.11 4.31 -2.66
CA ALA A 365 -12.18 5.05 -1.82
C ALA A 365 -12.37 6.55 -1.99
N VAL A 366 -11.98 7.32 -0.99
CA VAL A 366 -11.81 8.77 -1.05
C VAL A 366 -10.42 9.12 -0.54
N THR A 367 -9.75 10.03 -1.23
CA THR A 367 -8.43 10.53 -0.82
C THR A 367 -8.56 11.66 0.21
N ASP A 368 -7.43 12.04 0.81
CA ASP A 368 -7.30 13.39 1.36
C ASP A 368 -7.36 14.39 0.21
N PRO A 369 -7.51 15.71 0.50
CA PRO A 369 -7.37 16.74 -0.51
C PRO A 369 -6.03 16.60 -1.24
N LEU A 370 -6.08 16.51 -2.56
CA LEU A 370 -4.90 16.46 -3.43
C LEU A 370 -4.54 17.88 -3.88
N VAL A 371 -3.28 18.12 -4.16
CA VAL A 371 -2.84 19.39 -4.74
C VAL A 371 -3.35 19.49 -6.18
N PRO A 372 -3.60 20.70 -6.71
CA PRO A 372 -3.96 20.87 -8.12
C PRO A 372 -2.90 20.30 -9.07
N GLY A 373 -3.34 19.88 -10.26
CA GLY A 373 -2.49 19.34 -11.30
C GLY A 373 -2.73 17.86 -11.56
N PHE A 374 -1.87 17.29 -12.41
CA PHE A 374 -1.96 15.90 -12.84
C PHE A 374 -1.25 14.97 -11.87
N HIS A 375 -1.93 13.87 -11.49
CA HIS A 375 -1.37 12.83 -10.63
C HIS A 375 -1.54 11.45 -11.25
N TYR A 376 -0.47 10.66 -11.25
CA TYR A 376 -0.54 9.23 -11.56
C TYR A 376 -1.17 8.46 -10.40
N TYR A 377 -1.95 7.45 -10.73
CA TYR A 377 -2.43 6.49 -9.74
C TYR A 377 -2.49 5.06 -10.27
N PHE A 378 -2.48 4.12 -9.34
CA PHE A 378 -2.56 2.70 -9.63
C PHE A 378 -3.63 2.05 -8.76
N MET A 379 -4.33 1.07 -9.32
CA MET A 379 -5.18 0.16 -8.57
C MET A 379 -4.40 -1.10 -8.23
N ASN A 380 -4.61 -1.66 -7.03
CA ASN A 380 -4.03 -2.93 -6.63
C ASN A 380 -5.14 -3.87 -6.17
N ILE A 381 -5.24 -5.05 -6.79
CA ILE A 381 -6.15 -6.12 -6.39
C ILE A 381 -5.31 -7.35 -6.04
N GLY A 382 -5.39 -7.81 -4.78
CA GLY A 382 -4.71 -9.02 -4.35
C GLY A 382 -3.18 -9.01 -4.54
N GLY A 383 -2.54 -7.84 -4.50
CA GLY A 383 -1.10 -7.66 -4.69
C GLY A 383 -0.68 -7.37 -6.14
N VAL A 384 -1.60 -7.41 -7.10
CA VAL A 384 -1.33 -7.11 -8.51
C VAL A 384 -1.75 -5.67 -8.82
N ASN A 385 -0.81 -4.88 -9.36
CA ASN A 385 -1.11 -3.54 -9.85
C ASN A 385 -1.75 -3.63 -11.24
N PHE A 386 -2.78 -2.84 -11.48
CA PHE A 386 -3.44 -2.71 -12.76
C PHE A 386 -3.90 -1.26 -12.98
N ILE A 387 -4.27 -0.94 -14.21
CA ILE A 387 -4.77 0.36 -14.62
C ILE A 387 -6.27 0.38 -14.41
N ASP A 388 -6.79 1.47 -13.86
CA ASP A 388 -8.22 1.70 -13.77
C ASP A 388 -8.82 1.79 -15.19
N PRO A 389 -9.74 0.88 -15.57
CA PRO A 389 -10.35 0.93 -16.90
C PRO A 389 -11.28 2.14 -17.12
N ALA A 390 -11.59 2.87 -16.06
CA ALA A 390 -12.43 4.06 -16.12
C ALA A 390 -11.66 5.34 -16.43
N THR A 391 -10.33 5.31 -16.52
CA THR A 391 -9.48 6.48 -16.83
C THR A 391 -8.70 6.28 -18.12
N GLU A 392 -8.31 7.40 -18.75
CA GLU A 392 -7.32 7.38 -19.82
C GLU A 392 -5.98 6.82 -19.33
N THR A 393 -5.20 6.27 -20.25
CA THR A 393 -3.89 5.69 -19.96
C THR A 393 -2.78 6.66 -20.29
N PHE A 394 -1.85 6.78 -19.35
CA PHE A 394 -0.67 7.63 -19.42
C PHE A 394 0.58 6.79 -19.21
N PHE A 395 1.65 7.12 -19.88
CA PHE A 395 2.95 6.48 -19.58
C PHE A 395 3.69 7.30 -18.52
N GLY A 396 4.01 6.64 -17.41
CA GLY A 396 4.75 7.25 -16.30
C GLY A 396 5.19 6.18 -15.29
N CYS A 397 6.19 6.49 -14.46
CA CYS A 397 6.76 5.52 -13.52
C CYS A 397 7.25 4.22 -14.21
N ASN A 398 7.81 4.31 -15.43
CA ASN A 398 8.27 3.21 -16.30
C ASN A 398 7.17 2.22 -16.73
N ARG A 399 5.92 2.64 -16.75
CA ARG A 399 4.78 1.78 -17.14
C ARG A 399 3.54 2.60 -17.47
N GLU A 400 2.55 1.93 -18.02
CA GLU A 400 1.21 2.46 -18.12
C GLU A 400 0.60 2.71 -16.73
N ALA A 401 -0.07 3.84 -16.56
CA ALA A 401 -0.70 4.31 -15.31
C ALA A 401 -2.06 4.93 -15.59
N GLY A 402 -2.97 4.90 -14.62
CA GLY A 402 -4.10 5.80 -14.59
C GLY A 402 -3.67 7.22 -14.24
N GLY A 403 -4.46 8.19 -14.61
CA GLY A 403 -4.20 9.59 -14.28
C GLY A 403 -5.45 10.33 -13.83
N ILE A 404 -5.28 11.30 -12.96
CA ILE A 404 -6.34 12.21 -12.55
C ILE A 404 -5.82 13.64 -12.56
N GLU A 405 -6.60 14.54 -13.13
CA GLU A 405 -6.34 15.98 -13.12
C GLU A 405 -7.19 16.63 -12.03
N ILE A 406 -6.53 17.20 -11.02
CA ILE A 406 -7.18 18.01 -9.99
C ILE A 406 -7.17 19.46 -10.49
N PRO A 407 -8.33 20.08 -10.72
CA PRO A 407 -8.38 21.41 -11.32
C PRO A 407 -7.68 22.47 -10.46
N GLU A 408 -6.79 23.20 -11.06
CA GLU A 408 -6.31 24.49 -10.53
C GLU A 408 -7.38 25.56 -10.81
N GLY A 409 -7.48 26.61 -10.01
CA GLY A 409 -8.37 27.73 -10.24
C GLY A 409 -8.09 28.47 -11.58
N PRO A 410 -8.45 29.76 -11.69
CA PRO A 410 -8.14 30.56 -12.89
C PRO A 410 -6.64 30.64 -13.20
N GLU A 411 -5.79 30.40 -12.21
CA GLU A 411 -4.33 30.33 -12.37
C GLU A 411 -3.90 29.24 -13.35
N GLY A 412 -4.72 28.20 -13.55
CA GLY A 412 -4.49 27.11 -14.50
C GLY A 412 -4.95 27.40 -15.93
N ASP A 413 -5.50 28.57 -16.23
CA ASP A 413 -6.03 28.87 -17.58
C ASP A 413 -4.96 28.86 -18.66
N TYR A 414 -3.68 29.09 -18.31
CA TYR A 414 -2.57 29.06 -19.24
C TYR A 414 -2.30 27.68 -19.87
N TYR A 415 -2.68 26.59 -19.22
CA TYR A 415 -2.50 25.22 -19.75
C TYR A 415 -3.81 24.55 -20.18
N ARG A 416 -4.94 25.24 -20.12
CA ARG A 416 -6.25 24.74 -20.60
C ARG A 416 -6.53 25.20 -22.03
N PRO A 417 -7.27 24.39 -22.82
CA PRO A 417 -7.67 24.83 -24.14
C PRO A 417 -8.59 26.05 -24.05
N GLN A 418 -8.25 27.13 -24.71
CA GLN A 418 -9.03 28.36 -24.73
C GLN A 418 -9.89 28.43 -25.99
N GLN A 419 -11.14 28.88 -25.85
CA GLN A 419 -12.01 29.14 -27.01
C GLN A 419 -11.66 30.46 -27.69
N GLY A 420 -11.80 30.50 -29.02
CA GLY A 420 -11.63 31.72 -29.80
C GLY A 420 -10.21 32.09 -30.16
N ILE A 421 -9.25 31.19 -29.91
CA ILE A 421 -7.89 31.29 -30.42
C ILE A 421 -7.59 30.20 -31.45
N ASP A 422 -6.61 30.44 -32.31
CA ASP A 422 -6.11 29.44 -33.25
C ASP A 422 -5.20 28.43 -32.54
N HIS A 423 -5.39 27.13 -32.79
CA HIS A 423 -4.61 26.05 -32.19
C HIS A 423 -3.57 25.47 -33.16
N GLY A 424 -2.42 25.10 -32.61
CA GLY A 424 -1.41 24.31 -33.28
C GLY A 424 -1.79 22.85 -33.41
N GLN A 425 -0.89 22.04 -33.91
CA GLN A 425 -1.08 20.61 -34.08
C GLN A 425 0.08 19.82 -33.49
N VAL A 426 -0.23 18.75 -32.80
CA VAL A 426 0.74 17.75 -32.35
C VAL A 426 0.77 16.60 -33.36
N ARG A 427 1.94 16.27 -33.87
CA ARG A 427 2.18 15.26 -34.91
C ARG A 427 3.01 14.13 -34.32
N SER A 428 2.56 12.90 -34.50
CA SER A 428 3.32 11.70 -34.22
C SER A 428 4.20 11.37 -35.43
N ILE A 429 5.50 11.24 -35.24
CA ILE A 429 6.46 10.95 -36.30
C ILE A 429 7.34 9.75 -35.94
N TYR A 430 7.79 9.03 -36.98
CA TYR A 430 8.80 7.98 -36.87
C TYR A 430 10.00 8.34 -37.73
N TYR A 431 11.21 8.13 -37.21
CA TYR A 431 12.45 8.25 -37.94
C TYR A 431 13.39 7.09 -37.59
N PHE A 432 14.31 6.78 -38.50
CA PHE A 432 15.31 5.75 -38.23
C PHE A 432 16.56 6.41 -37.62
N SER A 433 16.94 5.96 -36.44
CA SER A 433 18.17 6.38 -35.78
C SER A 433 19.32 5.52 -36.25
N ASN A 434 20.33 6.15 -36.88
CA ASN A 434 21.57 5.48 -37.28
C ASN A 434 22.47 5.21 -36.07
N GLU A 435 22.44 6.06 -35.07
CA GLU A 435 23.17 5.85 -33.80
C GLU A 435 22.70 4.61 -33.06
N GLN A 436 21.38 4.32 -33.09
CA GLN A 436 20.78 3.17 -32.39
C GLN A 436 20.40 2.02 -33.31
N GLN A 437 20.49 2.16 -34.63
CA GLN A 437 20.08 1.15 -35.59
C GLN A 437 18.63 0.67 -35.40
N THR A 438 17.72 1.59 -35.05
CA THR A 438 16.31 1.30 -34.77
C THR A 438 15.41 2.46 -35.17
N TRP A 439 14.11 2.14 -35.35
CA TRP A 439 13.07 3.16 -35.49
C TRP A 439 12.76 3.80 -34.15
N ARG A 440 12.70 5.13 -34.15
CA ARG A 440 12.34 5.94 -32.99
C ARG A 440 11.07 6.72 -33.28
N HIS A 441 10.35 7.05 -32.20
CA HIS A 441 9.10 7.80 -32.23
C HIS A 441 9.30 9.15 -31.53
N ALA A 442 8.70 10.20 -32.08
CA ALA A 442 8.70 11.51 -31.46
C ALA A 442 7.37 12.25 -31.70
N MET A 443 7.07 13.21 -30.83
CA MET A 443 5.92 14.11 -30.96
C MET A 443 6.45 15.50 -31.37
N VAL A 444 5.80 16.12 -32.36
CA VAL A 444 6.18 17.43 -32.86
C VAL A 444 4.97 18.35 -32.87
N TYR A 445 5.03 19.41 -32.05
CA TYR A 445 4.05 20.49 -32.10
C TYR A 445 4.45 21.48 -33.20
N THR A 446 3.50 21.87 -34.01
CA THR A 446 3.62 22.94 -35.01
C THR A 446 2.61 24.04 -34.69
N PRO A 447 3.02 25.33 -34.69
CA PRO A 447 2.15 26.41 -34.24
C PRO A 447 0.96 26.66 -35.18
N ALA A 448 -0.05 27.31 -34.66
CA ALA A 448 -1.24 27.69 -35.42
C ALA A 448 -0.90 28.33 -36.76
N GLY A 449 -1.59 27.93 -37.80
CA GLY A 449 -1.35 28.43 -39.16
C GLY A 449 -0.12 27.84 -39.87
N TYR A 450 0.58 26.87 -39.26
CA TYR A 450 1.77 26.26 -39.89
C TYR A 450 1.46 25.73 -41.30
N ASP A 451 0.37 25.03 -41.54
CA ASP A 451 0.05 24.45 -42.85
C ASP A 451 -0.71 25.37 -43.83
N LEU A 452 -0.98 26.61 -43.43
CA LEU A 452 -1.62 27.55 -44.34
C LEU A 452 -0.72 27.88 -45.51
N LYS A 453 -1.27 27.93 -46.72
CA LYS A 453 -0.53 28.30 -47.93
C LYS A 453 0.20 29.63 -47.82
N ALA A 454 -0.37 30.60 -47.12
CA ALA A 454 0.26 31.88 -46.85
C ALA A 454 1.57 31.77 -46.06
N ASN A 455 1.74 30.75 -45.25
CA ASN A 455 2.88 30.53 -44.37
C ASN A 455 3.87 29.50 -44.91
N ILE A 456 3.69 28.97 -46.13
CA ILE A 456 4.50 27.84 -46.66
C ILE A 456 6.01 28.16 -46.74
N LYS A 457 6.39 29.42 -46.83
CA LYS A 457 7.79 29.88 -46.85
C LYS A 457 8.31 30.28 -45.46
N LYS A 458 7.44 30.38 -44.46
CA LYS A 458 7.82 30.78 -43.10
C LYS A 458 8.57 29.65 -42.41
N ARG A 459 9.72 29.99 -41.80
CA ARG A 459 10.53 29.10 -40.98
C ARG A 459 10.40 29.50 -39.52
N TYR A 460 10.50 28.51 -38.65
CA TYR A 460 10.21 28.65 -37.24
C TYR A 460 11.42 28.22 -36.40
N PRO A 461 11.69 28.87 -35.26
CA PRO A 461 12.66 28.40 -34.29
C PRO A 461 12.16 27.11 -33.65
N VAL A 462 13.06 26.37 -33.00
CA VAL A 462 12.79 25.03 -32.46
C VAL A 462 13.16 24.94 -30.97
N LEU A 463 12.21 24.49 -30.17
CA LEU A 463 12.43 24.03 -28.79
C LEU A 463 12.45 22.49 -28.74
N TYR A 464 13.55 21.90 -28.31
CA TYR A 464 13.66 20.49 -27.96
C TYR A 464 13.30 20.34 -26.49
N LEU A 465 12.23 19.60 -26.18
CA LEU A 465 11.63 19.55 -24.84
C LEU A 465 11.60 18.10 -24.31
N GLN A 466 12.43 17.81 -23.31
CA GLN A 466 12.65 16.46 -22.81
C GLN A 466 11.79 16.12 -21.59
N HIS A 467 11.30 14.87 -21.56
CA HIS A 467 10.59 14.29 -20.43
C HIS A 467 11.54 13.78 -19.32
N GLY A 468 11.00 13.38 -18.18
CA GLY A 468 11.73 12.83 -17.05
C GLY A 468 11.95 11.33 -17.11
N MET A 469 12.66 10.80 -16.10
CA MET A 469 12.88 9.36 -15.97
C MET A 469 11.55 8.63 -15.78
N GLY A 470 11.35 7.57 -16.58
CA GLY A 470 10.15 6.74 -16.47
C GLY A 470 8.92 7.29 -17.18
N GLU A 471 9.09 8.33 -18.00
CA GLU A 471 8.09 8.88 -18.91
C GLU A 471 8.50 8.63 -20.35
N ASP A 472 7.75 9.12 -21.33
CA ASP A 472 8.05 9.02 -22.75
C ASP A 472 7.75 10.33 -23.51
N GLU A 473 7.93 10.32 -24.82
CA GLU A 473 7.72 11.46 -25.71
C GLU A 473 6.29 12.01 -25.70
N THR A 474 5.32 11.28 -25.13
CA THR A 474 3.92 11.73 -25.03
C THR A 474 3.64 12.56 -23.79
N GLY A 475 4.52 12.50 -22.77
CA GLY A 475 4.30 13.10 -21.45
C GLY A 475 4.00 14.60 -21.51
N TRP A 476 4.80 15.38 -22.24
CA TRP A 476 4.59 16.81 -22.37
C TRP A 476 3.27 17.19 -23.05
N THR A 477 2.73 16.33 -23.93
CA THR A 477 1.45 16.59 -24.59
C THR A 477 0.25 16.13 -23.75
N LYS A 478 0.33 14.94 -23.13
CA LYS A 478 -0.78 14.39 -22.35
C LYS A 478 -0.85 14.98 -20.95
N GLN A 479 0.19 14.77 -20.14
CA GLN A 479 0.25 15.23 -18.76
C GLN A 479 0.70 16.70 -18.66
N GLY A 480 1.59 17.14 -19.56
CA GLY A 480 2.16 18.49 -19.57
C GLY A 480 1.28 19.57 -20.17
N HIS A 481 0.29 19.20 -20.99
CA HIS A 481 -0.58 20.14 -21.73
C HIS A 481 0.20 21.19 -22.53
N MET A 482 1.43 20.86 -22.94
CA MET A 482 2.36 21.76 -23.63
C MET A 482 1.72 22.46 -24.82
N GLN A 483 0.91 21.77 -25.63
CA GLN A 483 0.25 22.36 -26.79
C GLN A 483 -0.67 23.53 -26.41
N HIS A 484 -1.39 23.45 -25.28
CA HIS A 484 -2.26 24.53 -24.81
C HIS A 484 -1.46 25.68 -24.21
N ILE A 485 -0.38 25.37 -23.49
CA ILE A 485 0.56 26.39 -22.99
C ILE A 485 1.10 27.20 -24.18
N MET A 486 1.53 26.52 -25.26
CA MET A 486 2.06 27.17 -26.47
C MET A 486 0.98 27.99 -27.19
N ASP A 487 -0.21 27.41 -27.41
CA ASP A 487 -1.28 28.10 -28.14
C ASP A 487 -1.72 29.37 -27.41
N ASN A 488 -1.91 29.29 -26.09
CA ASN A 488 -2.34 30.43 -25.27
C ASN A 488 -1.27 31.53 -25.26
N ALA A 489 -0.01 31.18 -25.02
CA ALA A 489 1.08 32.19 -25.01
C ALA A 489 1.34 32.81 -26.38
N ILE A 490 1.21 32.06 -27.48
CA ILE A 490 1.32 32.60 -28.84
C ILE A 490 0.15 33.54 -29.15
N ALA A 491 -1.08 33.16 -28.81
CA ALA A 491 -2.26 33.98 -29.04
C ALA A 491 -2.23 35.28 -28.20
N ALA A 492 -1.70 35.23 -26.97
CA ALA A 492 -1.46 36.42 -26.15
C ALA A 492 -0.30 37.30 -26.63
N GLY A 493 0.48 36.85 -27.62
CA GLY A 493 1.66 37.57 -28.07
C GLY A 493 2.87 37.50 -27.11
N GLU A 494 2.81 36.64 -26.13
CA GLU A 494 3.85 36.44 -25.13
C GLU A 494 4.98 35.55 -25.65
N ALA A 495 4.67 34.53 -26.45
CA ALA A 495 5.64 33.63 -27.05
C ALA A 495 5.72 33.80 -28.59
N VAL A 496 6.89 33.61 -29.14
CA VAL A 496 7.11 33.53 -30.57
C VAL A 496 6.58 32.19 -31.10
N PRO A 497 5.85 32.18 -32.25
CA PRO A 497 5.46 30.91 -32.87
C PRO A 497 6.67 30.04 -33.17
N MET A 498 6.76 28.84 -32.57
CA MET A 498 7.86 27.92 -32.67
C MET A 498 7.42 26.49 -32.88
N ILE A 499 8.29 25.63 -33.33
CA ILE A 499 8.12 24.18 -33.33
C ILE A 499 8.61 23.65 -31.98
N VAL A 500 7.86 22.73 -31.33
CA VAL A 500 8.32 22.03 -30.13
C VAL A 500 8.47 20.55 -30.45
N VAL A 501 9.64 20.00 -30.16
CA VAL A 501 10.00 18.62 -30.46
C VAL A 501 10.23 17.86 -29.18
N MET A 502 9.49 16.79 -29.01
CA MET A 502 9.55 15.90 -27.84
C MET A 502 9.91 14.50 -28.31
N GLU A 503 11.03 13.99 -27.84
CA GLU A 503 11.49 12.65 -28.16
C GLU A 503 11.68 11.85 -26.88
N SER A 504 11.60 10.52 -27.00
CA SER A 504 11.98 9.66 -25.89
C SER A 504 13.47 9.85 -25.58
N GLY A 505 13.76 10.36 -24.39
CA GLY A 505 15.11 10.45 -23.86
C GLY A 505 15.66 9.08 -23.43
N ASP A 506 14.81 8.04 -23.45
CA ASP A 506 15.19 6.69 -23.09
C ASP A 506 15.89 6.01 -24.26
N ILE A 507 17.15 5.66 -24.02
CA ILE A 507 17.95 4.90 -24.95
C ILE A 507 17.89 3.44 -24.54
N LYS A 508 17.26 2.60 -25.34
CA LYS A 508 17.28 1.13 -25.19
C LYS A 508 18.67 0.58 -25.60
N ALA A 509 19.69 0.94 -24.83
CA ALA A 509 20.96 0.23 -24.93
C ALA A 509 20.84 -1.08 -24.16
N PRO A 510 21.35 -2.22 -24.68
CA PRO A 510 21.52 -3.38 -23.85
C PRO A 510 22.51 -3.04 -22.74
N PHE A 511 22.02 -2.93 -21.51
CA PHE A 511 22.88 -2.74 -20.35
C PHE A 511 23.75 -3.98 -20.19
N GLY A 512 25.04 -3.85 -20.53
CA GLY A 512 26.05 -4.82 -20.16
C GLY A 512 26.32 -4.78 -18.65
N PRO A 513 26.73 -5.90 -18.03
CA PRO A 513 27.12 -5.89 -16.63
C PRO A 513 28.21 -4.83 -16.40
N GLY A 514 27.95 -3.85 -15.52
CA GLY A 514 28.89 -2.80 -15.14
C GLY A 514 28.71 -1.43 -15.79
N GLN A 515 27.67 -1.20 -16.59
CA GLN A 515 27.34 0.14 -17.11
C GLN A 515 26.58 0.95 -16.06
N SER A 516 27.08 2.13 -15.72
CA SER A 516 26.49 3.04 -14.74
C SER A 516 25.40 3.94 -15.35
N ARG A 517 24.55 4.49 -14.48
CA ARG A 517 23.49 5.47 -14.82
C ARG A 517 24.04 6.72 -15.56
N ASP A 518 25.29 7.09 -15.31
CA ASP A 518 25.96 8.24 -15.94
C ASP A 518 26.20 8.04 -17.45
N GLN A 519 26.19 6.80 -17.92
CA GLN A 519 26.26 6.48 -19.35
C GLN A 519 24.91 6.62 -20.06
N TYR A 520 23.80 6.73 -19.33
CA TYR A 520 22.46 6.87 -19.89
C TYR A 520 22.24 8.24 -20.54
N GLY A 521 22.66 9.32 -19.88
CA GLY A 521 22.63 10.69 -20.43
C GLY A 521 23.48 10.85 -21.67
N ASN A 522 24.69 10.29 -21.64
CA ASN A 522 25.65 10.34 -22.74
C ASN A 522 25.21 9.58 -24.01
N SER A 523 24.25 8.62 -23.88
CA SER A 523 23.76 7.87 -25.05
C SER A 523 22.69 8.61 -25.84
N PHE A 524 21.91 9.50 -25.19
CA PHE A 524 20.91 10.32 -25.88
C PHE A 524 21.52 11.43 -26.74
N TYR A 525 22.61 12.00 -26.31
CA TYR A 525 23.33 13.09 -26.96
C TYR A 525 23.66 12.83 -28.43
N PRO A 526 24.28 11.70 -28.84
CA PRO A 526 24.54 11.41 -30.25
C PRO A 526 23.26 11.27 -31.07
N VAL A 527 22.24 10.61 -30.52
CA VAL A 527 20.94 10.42 -31.19
C VAL A 527 20.28 11.77 -31.50
N LEU A 528 20.25 12.66 -30.52
CA LEU A 528 19.69 14.01 -30.73
C LEU A 528 20.45 14.79 -31.80
N LEU A 529 21.76 14.83 -31.70
CA LEU A 529 22.58 15.69 -32.57
C LEU A 529 22.78 15.12 -33.96
N ASN A 530 22.97 13.82 -34.10
CA ASN A 530 23.36 13.18 -35.35
C ASN A 530 22.18 12.65 -36.16
N ASP A 531 21.07 12.30 -35.49
CA ASP A 531 19.91 11.74 -36.16
C ASP A 531 18.69 12.65 -36.07
N HIS A 532 18.28 13.07 -34.87
CA HIS A 532 16.98 13.71 -34.68
C HIS A 532 16.96 15.16 -35.17
N ILE A 533 17.91 16.00 -34.78
CA ILE A 533 18.01 17.39 -35.27
C ILE A 533 18.09 17.45 -36.81
N PRO A 534 18.98 16.68 -37.48
CA PRO A 534 19.01 16.63 -38.94
C PRO A 534 17.68 16.16 -39.56
N TYR A 535 17.00 15.17 -38.95
CA TYR A 535 15.69 14.72 -39.43
C TYR A 535 14.64 15.83 -39.34
N ILE A 536 14.56 16.54 -38.20
CA ILE A 536 13.64 17.65 -38.00
C ILE A 536 13.91 18.80 -38.95
N ASP A 537 15.18 19.18 -39.14
CA ASP A 537 15.57 20.25 -40.06
C ASP A 537 15.28 19.92 -41.52
N ALA A 538 15.34 18.64 -41.90
CA ALA A 538 15.00 18.18 -43.27
C ALA A 538 13.49 18.10 -43.52
N ASN A 539 12.67 17.79 -42.50
CA ASN A 539 11.24 17.47 -42.69
C ASN A 539 10.29 18.60 -42.21
N PHE A 540 10.77 19.55 -41.42
CA PHE A 540 10.00 20.69 -40.93
C PHE A 540 10.64 22.02 -41.36
N ARG A 541 9.86 23.08 -41.38
CA ARG A 541 10.32 24.41 -41.74
C ARG A 541 11.02 25.10 -40.56
N THR A 542 12.19 24.62 -40.22
CA THR A 542 13.01 25.10 -39.11
C THR A 542 13.94 26.24 -39.54
N LYS A 543 14.27 27.11 -38.60
CA LYS A 543 15.46 27.94 -38.63
C LYS A 543 16.59 27.12 -37.99
N THR A 544 17.68 26.89 -38.73
CA THR A 544 18.67 25.85 -38.35
C THR A 544 19.88 26.39 -37.58
N ASP A 545 19.96 27.70 -37.43
CA ASP A 545 21.04 28.35 -36.69
C ASP A 545 20.84 28.21 -35.17
N ARG A 546 21.93 28.36 -34.41
CA ARG A 546 21.94 28.19 -32.95
C ARG A 546 21.00 29.15 -32.22
N ASP A 547 20.88 30.41 -32.71
CA ASP A 547 20.08 31.45 -32.04
C ASP A 547 18.58 31.21 -32.18
N ASN A 548 18.20 30.25 -33.03
CA ASN A 548 16.85 29.75 -33.19
C ASN A 548 16.65 28.33 -32.67
N ARG A 549 17.54 27.85 -31.79
CA ARG A 549 17.42 26.52 -31.19
C ARG A 549 17.53 26.57 -29.66
N ALA A 550 16.51 26.07 -28.99
CA ALA A 550 16.41 25.95 -27.53
C ALA A 550 16.33 24.49 -27.12
N MET A 551 16.78 24.19 -25.90
CA MET A 551 16.53 22.92 -25.27
C MET A 551 16.08 23.13 -23.83
N ALA A 552 15.07 22.36 -23.41
CA ALA A 552 14.60 22.34 -22.04
C ALA A 552 14.16 20.92 -21.65
N GLY A 553 14.03 20.66 -20.35
CA GLY A 553 13.54 19.38 -19.89
C GLY A 553 13.20 19.36 -18.41
N LEU A 554 12.34 18.42 -18.05
CA LEU A 554 11.96 18.17 -16.68
C LEU A 554 12.80 17.04 -16.06
N SER A 555 13.10 17.12 -14.76
CA SER A 555 13.78 16.05 -14.02
C SER A 555 15.04 15.53 -14.76
N TRP A 556 15.08 14.26 -15.13
CA TRP A 556 16.16 13.68 -15.93
C TRP A 556 16.35 14.37 -17.28
N GLY A 557 15.27 14.82 -17.93
CA GLY A 557 15.35 15.63 -19.14
C GLY A 557 16.05 16.97 -18.92
N GLY A 558 15.99 17.54 -17.71
CA GLY A 558 16.79 18.71 -17.33
C GLY A 558 18.29 18.38 -17.25
N HIS A 559 18.65 17.20 -16.73
CA HIS A 559 20.03 16.70 -16.74
C HIS A 559 20.54 16.51 -18.18
N GLN A 560 19.75 15.85 -19.04
CA GLN A 560 20.05 15.69 -20.47
C GLN A 560 20.22 17.05 -21.19
N THR A 561 19.39 18.04 -20.81
CA THR A 561 19.51 19.40 -21.35
C THR A 561 20.89 20.02 -21.03
N PHE A 562 21.36 19.85 -19.79
CA PHE A 562 22.69 20.30 -19.41
C PHE A 562 23.78 19.56 -20.18
N ASP A 563 23.73 18.25 -20.24
CA ASP A 563 24.73 17.43 -20.94
C ASP A 563 24.83 17.79 -22.41
N VAL A 564 23.69 18.01 -23.07
CA VAL A 564 23.67 18.37 -24.50
C VAL A 564 24.10 19.80 -24.73
N VAL A 565 23.48 20.77 -24.07
CA VAL A 565 23.67 22.20 -24.40
C VAL A 565 25.03 22.70 -23.92
N LEU A 566 25.43 22.36 -22.68
CA LEU A 566 26.70 22.86 -22.12
C LEU A 566 27.94 22.27 -22.78
N THR A 567 27.79 21.20 -23.54
CA THR A 567 28.86 20.63 -24.38
C THR A 567 28.76 21.03 -25.84
N ASN A 568 27.69 21.78 -26.26
CA ASN A 568 27.44 22.19 -27.64
C ASN A 568 26.86 23.62 -27.71
N LEU A 569 27.55 24.58 -27.12
CA LEU A 569 27.14 25.99 -27.17
C LEU A 569 27.09 26.57 -28.59
N ASP A 570 27.73 25.90 -29.56
CA ASP A 570 27.65 26.25 -31.00
C ASP A 570 26.33 25.86 -31.66
N LYS A 571 25.48 25.07 -30.99
CA LYS A 571 24.22 24.53 -31.53
C LYS A 571 22.95 25.06 -30.84
N PHE A 572 23.05 25.57 -29.62
CA PHE A 572 21.92 26.03 -28.82
C PHE A 572 22.23 27.40 -28.18
N SER A 573 21.18 28.21 -27.99
CA SER A 573 21.28 29.52 -27.32
C SER A 573 20.34 29.71 -26.15
N TYR A 574 19.54 28.69 -25.75
CA TYR A 574 18.58 28.79 -24.66
C TYR A 574 18.56 27.50 -23.86
N ILE A 575 18.53 27.61 -22.53
CA ILE A 575 18.56 26.50 -21.59
C ILE A 575 17.41 26.65 -20.63
N GLY A 576 16.58 25.58 -20.47
CA GLY A 576 15.54 25.49 -19.46
C GLY A 576 15.61 24.16 -18.70
N THR A 577 15.57 24.20 -17.37
CA THR A 577 15.43 22.98 -16.57
C THR A 577 14.31 23.15 -15.54
N PHE A 578 13.43 22.14 -15.46
CA PHE A 578 12.28 22.14 -14.57
C PHE A 578 12.45 20.97 -13.60
N SER A 579 12.74 21.27 -12.32
CA SER A 579 13.16 20.28 -11.33
C SER A 579 14.29 19.39 -11.84
N GLY A 580 15.24 19.99 -12.59
CA GLY A 580 16.34 19.23 -13.22
C GLY A 580 17.14 18.47 -12.17
N ALA A 581 17.34 17.16 -12.39
CA ALA A 581 18.04 16.27 -11.47
C ALA A 581 19.57 16.49 -11.55
N ILE A 582 20.01 17.70 -11.22
CA ILE A 582 21.40 18.13 -11.28
C ILE A 582 21.92 18.19 -9.85
N PHE A 583 22.69 17.18 -9.46
CA PHE A 583 23.21 17.05 -8.10
C PHE A 583 24.69 17.30 -8.05
N GLY A 584 25.16 18.06 -7.05
CA GLY A 584 26.57 18.21 -6.74
C GLY A 584 27.41 18.84 -7.87
N LEU A 585 26.80 19.66 -8.73
CA LEU A 585 27.50 20.33 -9.81
C LEU A 585 28.54 21.31 -9.22
N ASP A 586 29.83 21.05 -9.48
CA ASP A 586 30.86 22.05 -9.24
C ASP A 586 30.89 23.03 -10.42
N VAL A 587 30.29 24.20 -10.25
CA VAL A 587 30.17 25.22 -11.29
C VAL A 587 31.51 25.70 -11.86
N LYS A 588 32.65 25.46 -11.16
CA LYS A 588 33.98 25.85 -11.62
C LYS A 588 34.59 24.85 -12.59
N THR A 589 34.27 23.59 -12.46
CA THR A 589 34.90 22.51 -13.24
C THR A 589 33.95 21.77 -14.16
N ALA A 590 32.64 21.89 -13.91
CA ALA A 590 31.61 21.21 -14.69
C ALA A 590 31.72 21.52 -16.19
N TYR A 591 31.43 20.52 -17.01
CA TYR A 591 31.43 20.62 -18.48
C TYR A 591 32.70 21.28 -19.04
N ASN A 592 33.86 20.80 -18.58
CA ASN A 592 35.18 21.33 -18.93
C ASN A 592 35.37 22.83 -18.60
N GLY A 593 34.72 23.29 -17.52
CA GLY A 593 34.82 24.68 -17.07
C GLY A 593 34.05 25.68 -17.96
N VAL A 594 32.93 25.24 -18.54
CA VAL A 594 32.10 26.06 -19.47
C VAL A 594 31.68 27.41 -18.86
N PHE A 595 31.52 27.49 -17.54
CA PHE A 595 31.13 28.70 -16.81
C PHE A 595 32.30 29.60 -16.41
N THR A 596 33.55 29.19 -16.64
CA THR A 596 34.75 29.95 -16.22
C THR A 596 35.01 31.21 -17.05
N ASN A 597 34.33 31.35 -18.19
CA ASN A 597 34.36 32.56 -19.01
C ASN A 597 32.94 33.11 -19.19
N PRO A 598 32.41 33.85 -18.20
CA PRO A 598 31.02 34.30 -18.17
C PRO A 598 30.67 35.23 -19.35
N GLU A 599 31.60 36.08 -19.80
CA GLU A 599 31.36 36.95 -20.98
C GLU A 599 31.11 36.12 -22.23
N SER A 600 31.90 35.07 -22.44
CA SER A 600 31.73 34.18 -23.59
C SER A 600 30.45 33.36 -23.47
N PHE A 601 30.14 32.86 -22.29
CA PHE A 601 28.92 32.10 -22.02
C PHE A 601 27.68 32.95 -22.28
N ASN A 602 27.58 34.12 -21.66
CA ASN A 602 26.42 35.01 -21.75
C ASN A 602 26.20 35.57 -23.19
N ARG A 603 27.25 35.68 -24.00
CA ARG A 603 27.09 35.99 -25.44
C ARG A 603 26.49 34.84 -26.23
N GLN A 604 26.69 33.61 -25.75
CA GLN A 604 26.25 32.42 -26.45
C GLN A 604 24.89 31.95 -25.95
N ILE A 605 24.60 32.05 -24.66
CA ILE A 605 23.32 31.67 -24.07
C ILE A 605 22.52 32.94 -23.78
N HIS A 606 21.44 33.10 -24.53
CA HIS A 606 20.58 34.29 -24.46
C HIS A 606 19.61 34.23 -23.27
N TYR A 607 19.17 33.03 -22.88
CA TYR A 607 18.35 32.82 -21.67
C TYR A 607 18.63 31.48 -21.02
N PHE A 608 18.79 31.49 -19.72
CA PHE A 608 19.06 30.30 -18.92
C PHE A 608 18.15 30.30 -17.69
N LEU A 609 17.15 29.41 -17.68
CA LEU A 609 16.17 29.26 -16.59
C LEU A 609 16.36 27.93 -15.85
N MET A 610 16.34 27.98 -14.53
CA MET A 610 16.19 26.83 -13.66
C MET A 610 14.94 27.01 -12.78
N CYS A 611 13.91 26.20 -13.01
CA CYS A 611 12.68 26.19 -12.24
C CYS A 611 12.66 24.98 -11.29
N CYS A 612 12.07 25.14 -10.10
CA CYS A 612 11.95 24.08 -9.11
C CYS A 612 10.70 24.27 -8.25
N GLY A 613 10.11 23.18 -7.76
CA GLY A 613 9.06 23.21 -6.73
C GLY A 613 9.62 23.55 -5.34
N THR A 614 8.72 23.90 -4.42
CA THR A 614 9.10 24.22 -3.02
C THR A 614 8.89 23.08 -2.07
N GLU A 615 8.27 21.98 -2.53
CA GLU A 615 7.87 20.85 -1.68
C GLU A 615 8.58 19.54 -2.08
N GLY A 616 8.49 18.55 -1.21
CA GLY A 616 8.95 17.19 -1.48
C GLY A 616 10.44 17.11 -1.86
N MET A 617 10.74 16.33 -2.87
CA MET A 617 12.10 16.07 -3.36
C MET A 617 12.76 17.33 -3.93
N ASP A 618 12.01 18.24 -4.51
CA ASP A 618 12.53 19.47 -5.13
C ASP A 618 13.26 20.37 -4.14
N LYS A 619 12.85 20.37 -2.86
CA LYS A 619 13.60 21.06 -1.77
C LYS A 619 15.06 20.60 -1.65
N MET A 620 15.35 19.37 -2.03
CA MET A 620 16.68 18.77 -1.84
C MET A 620 17.63 19.04 -3.02
N PHE A 621 17.12 19.48 -4.17
CA PHE A 621 17.96 19.72 -5.36
C PHE A 621 18.92 20.90 -5.21
N GLY A 622 18.59 21.85 -4.34
CA GLY A 622 19.45 23.02 -4.14
C GLY A 622 19.52 23.95 -5.35
N THR A 623 18.52 23.91 -6.24
CA THR A 623 18.46 24.66 -7.51
C THR A 623 18.69 26.15 -7.32
N LYS A 624 18.08 26.77 -6.32
CA LYS A 624 18.27 28.20 -6.00
C LYS A 624 19.73 28.54 -5.71
N LYS A 625 20.37 27.73 -4.86
CA LYS A 625 21.79 27.93 -4.49
C LYS A 625 22.70 27.72 -5.71
N MET A 626 22.35 26.81 -6.61
CA MET A 626 23.11 26.61 -7.83
C MET A 626 23.03 27.85 -8.74
N VAL A 627 21.84 28.44 -8.91
CA VAL A 627 21.66 29.69 -9.67
C VAL A 627 22.41 30.82 -9.00
N GLU A 628 22.35 30.95 -7.69
CA GLU A 628 23.14 31.95 -6.93
C GLU A 628 24.64 31.79 -7.21
N SER A 629 25.18 30.58 -7.14
CA SER A 629 26.59 30.30 -7.44
C SER A 629 26.99 30.60 -8.88
N LEU A 630 26.11 30.33 -9.84
CA LEU A 630 26.32 30.71 -11.25
C LEU A 630 26.36 32.23 -11.42
N ASN A 631 25.44 32.95 -10.77
CA ASN A 631 25.38 34.42 -10.81
C ASN A 631 26.60 35.07 -10.13
N GLU A 632 27.11 34.48 -9.04
CA GLU A 632 28.37 34.91 -8.40
C GLU A 632 29.58 34.80 -9.34
N MET A 633 29.54 33.82 -10.25
CA MET A 633 30.56 33.70 -11.31
C MET A 633 30.32 34.63 -12.50
N GLY A 634 29.23 35.40 -12.51
CA GLY A 634 28.87 36.33 -13.58
C GLY A 634 28.06 35.69 -14.72
N ILE A 635 27.53 34.49 -14.53
CA ILE A 635 26.61 33.83 -15.47
C ILE A 635 25.21 34.41 -15.30
N ASN A 636 24.53 34.75 -16.38
CA ASN A 636 23.14 35.26 -16.36
C ASN A 636 22.14 34.10 -16.23
N ALA A 637 22.07 33.45 -15.06
CA ALA A 637 21.12 32.39 -14.77
C ALA A 637 19.92 32.93 -14.01
N HIS A 638 18.71 32.47 -14.36
CA HIS A 638 17.44 32.85 -13.74
C HIS A 638 16.89 31.69 -12.92
N TYR A 639 16.33 32.02 -11.77
CA TYR A 639 15.61 31.07 -10.92
C TYR A 639 14.12 31.39 -10.92
N SER A 640 13.29 30.38 -11.11
CA SER A 640 11.85 30.45 -10.94
C SER A 640 11.39 29.41 -9.90
N GLU A 641 10.43 29.76 -9.07
CA GLU A 641 9.94 28.94 -7.98
C GLU A 641 8.46 28.60 -8.18
N SER A 642 8.15 27.34 -8.29
CA SER A 642 6.76 26.86 -8.27
C SER A 642 6.33 26.62 -6.82
N THR A 643 5.76 27.65 -6.20
CA THR A 643 5.35 27.61 -4.78
C THR A 643 4.23 26.60 -4.54
N GLY A 644 4.39 25.79 -3.48
CA GLY A 644 3.40 24.82 -3.03
C GLY A 644 3.33 23.53 -3.84
N THR A 645 4.21 23.34 -4.81
CA THR A 645 4.31 22.14 -5.64
C THR A 645 5.60 21.37 -5.41
N ALA A 646 5.59 20.08 -5.74
CA ALA A 646 6.71 19.15 -5.58
C ALA A 646 7.29 18.76 -6.95
N HIS A 647 7.88 17.57 -7.03
CA HIS A 647 8.41 16.97 -8.25
C HIS A 647 7.27 16.41 -9.10
N GLU A 648 6.50 17.27 -9.74
CA GLU A 648 5.22 16.95 -10.38
C GLU A 648 4.90 17.84 -11.58
N TRP A 649 3.91 17.42 -12.38
CA TRP A 649 3.57 18.07 -13.64
C TRP A 649 3.17 19.54 -13.50
N LEU A 650 2.54 19.96 -12.40
CA LEU A 650 2.20 21.37 -12.21
C LEU A 650 3.45 22.26 -12.10
N THR A 651 4.49 21.78 -11.39
CA THR A 651 5.80 22.46 -11.34
C THR A 651 6.37 22.65 -12.74
N TRP A 652 6.32 21.62 -13.56
CA TRP A 652 6.93 21.63 -14.90
C TRP A 652 6.13 22.43 -15.91
N ARG A 653 4.79 22.42 -15.83
CA ARG A 653 3.91 23.32 -16.61
C ARG A 653 4.21 24.77 -16.32
N ARG A 654 4.33 25.17 -15.06
CA ARG A 654 4.70 26.52 -14.64
C ARG A 654 6.09 26.90 -15.11
N GLY A 655 7.06 25.99 -15.01
CA GLY A 655 8.41 26.19 -15.53
C GLY A 655 8.43 26.41 -17.06
N LEU A 656 7.67 25.63 -17.83
CA LEU A 656 7.55 25.82 -19.27
C LEU A 656 6.88 27.16 -19.60
N HIS A 657 5.79 27.50 -18.92
CA HIS A 657 5.06 28.75 -19.10
C HIS A 657 5.96 29.98 -18.83
N GLU A 658 6.80 29.93 -17.81
CA GLU A 658 7.79 30.96 -17.50
C GLU A 658 8.91 31.03 -18.55
N PHE A 659 9.31 29.90 -19.15
CA PHE A 659 10.44 29.80 -20.04
C PHE A 659 10.14 30.35 -21.46
N ILE A 660 9.01 29.96 -22.05
CA ILE A 660 8.69 30.22 -23.46
C ILE A 660 8.60 31.71 -23.85
N PRO A 661 8.16 32.65 -22.96
CA PRO A 661 8.14 34.07 -23.29
C PRO A 661 9.53 34.69 -23.57
N HIS A 662 10.59 34.04 -23.13
CA HIS A 662 11.95 34.54 -23.27
C HIS A 662 12.68 33.97 -24.48
N LEU A 663 12.05 33.06 -25.23
CA LEU A 663 12.68 32.38 -26.35
C LEU A 663 12.58 33.17 -27.64
N PHE A 664 13.70 33.26 -28.41
CA PHE A 664 13.76 33.71 -29.79
C PHE A 664 13.30 35.15 -30.03
N LYS A 665 13.45 36.01 -29.02
CA LYS A 665 13.16 37.45 -29.08
C LYS A 665 14.39 38.27 -29.48
#